data_100c075a5fc8924f3d2c48a6e7b19d26
#
_entry.id   100c075a5fc8924f3d2c48a6e7b19d26
#
_cell.length_a   1.000
_cell.length_b   1.000
_cell.length_c   1.000
_cell.angle_alpha   90.00
_cell.angle_beta   90.00
_cell.angle_gamma   90.00
#
_symmetry.space_group_name_H-M   'P 1'
#
loop_
_entity.id
_entity.type
_entity.pdbx_description
1 polymer ?
#
loop_
_entity_poly.entity_id
_entity_poly.type
_entity_poly.pdbx_seq_one_letter_code
_entity_poly.pdbx_strand_id
1 'polypeptide(L)'
;MKNHQFNIFFSWQSDIKENRSIISNAIKTACKKLKDNEGYSLNIDDATRDRPGSPVIESSVKSKIDSCDIFIADITPITYHNNKLFPNSNVMFELGYAMRCMEIDRIIIISRDGNFNDKDFPFDINHHRICKFSNEKINLDNKIKSSIEYVLNNGKFQYSRLFNDSHLKQNKSIGKYLPDVFLEDSSFKENLRCFVHPFFMYQKIYKETVKLNFNYYNHVCKLKEKKRFNFSISSFPPVINELSFTDFKKNVDKIISYLNTKITELEQYKNNLSHYTTYKIRNILSKYQYLNKRICLIKGKAGQGKTNIISDIVENIFLKHNIPFVYLNGYEIDANNIGNTLVRSLYPEENYSLGEILRYAMRFCYQQTKPFVIIIDGLNEHHNSILLKNNLQEMINSLLVNYDFVKIIITCRTEYYDANFHDLLQMYDDVVVEHISYSHIDEENIDLLIEDYCEYFNIHADFSEKIKVEFGNNLLLLRIYCETYQNQDVGSVIHIKKDNLFKSYYTHMLNNLTASMQKIGFKIEKYDIRLFTETLVKLMIEKDSFSSIPINDVLNKLNTEHRNIFKQFIDTNIIIKRELNNNLFSSEVINFTFDEFRDFMISHYLIDEVYKTNINVFENKIYQYTQKEHILREGLTCFLFCYAKENNVDVLNLLKTHDWYNKTFITYIWEIQENYIDSSDLELLKKIIVAKPKIAIKLINNERYNSNKYKKININLLTDILTEFSDEQLEHFLNIVWPDTNEGVIFKTDNSTRNRFINNINVKLQEKKLYEIDCWYNIMIPIIFLAPFSLNAEKILRKFLSENSAILQPIIDSIKNSTNSVKLKSFISSL
;
A
#
# COMPACT_ATOMS: atom_id res chain seq x y z
N MET A 1 24.47 0.56 -17.04
CA MET A 1 24.31 0.02 -18.40
C MET A 1 25.03 -1.31 -18.65
N LYS A 2 26.10 -1.66 -17.97
CA LYS A 2 26.88 -2.90 -18.23
C LYS A 2 26.13 -4.23 -18.08
N ASN A 3 24.92 -4.24 -17.53
CA ASN A 3 24.12 -5.46 -17.35
C ASN A 3 22.89 -5.54 -18.25
N HIS A 4 22.70 -4.59 -19.16
CA HIS A 4 21.58 -4.63 -20.10
C HIS A 4 21.99 -5.39 -21.37
N GLN A 5 21.15 -6.36 -21.77
CA GLN A 5 21.32 -7.09 -23.02
C GLN A 5 20.45 -6.42 -24.08
N PHE A 6 21.09 -5.84 -25.09
CA PHE A 6 20.40 -5.25 -26.24
C PHE A 6 20.03 -6.31 -27.24
N ASN A 7 18.81 -6.26 -27.78
CA ASN A 7 18.31 -7.18 -28.78
C ASN A 7 18.28 -6.53 -30.16
N ILE A 8 18.87 -7.19 -31.11
CA ILE A 8 18.87 -6.81 -32.53
C ILE A 8 17.94 -7.76 -33.27
N PHE A 9 16.90 -7.19 -33.91
CA PHE A 9 16.07 -7.97 -34.82
C PHE A 9 16.57 -7.78 -36.26
N PHE A 10 16.89 -8.90 -36.94
CA PHE A 10 17.31 -8.88 -38.33
C PHE A 10 16.22 -9.41 -39.26
N SER A 11 15.61 -8.48 -40.00
CA SER A 11 14.66 -8.77 -41.09
C SER A 11 15.41 -9.07 -42.38
N TRP A 12 15.29 -10.32 -42.88
CA TRP A 12 16.02 -10.79 -44.02
C TRP A 12 15.11 -11.44 -45.06
N GLN A 13 15.59 -11.51 -46.29
CA GLN A 13 14.92 -12.14 -47.44
C GLN A 13 15.54 -13.47 -47.85
N SER A 14 14.69 -14.34 -48.38
CA SER A 14 15.12 -15.66 -48.91
C SER A 14 15.47 -15.67 -50.40
N ASP A 15 15.08 -14.62 -51.13
CA ASP A 15 15.19 -14.53 -52.59
C ASP A 15 16.66 -14.43 -53.06
N ILE A 16 17.51 -13.82 -52.22
CA ILE A 16 18.95 -13.71 -52.47
C ILE A 16 19.67 -14.52 -51.39
N LYS A 17 19.93 -15.80 -51.71
CA LYS A 17 20.39 -16.78 -50.70
C LYS A 17 21.67 -16.40 -49.95
N GLU A 18 22.60 -15.72 -50.60
CA GLU A 18 23.90 -15.31 -50.00
C GLU A 18 23.76 -14.13 -49.03
N ASN A 19 22.85 -13.23 -49.25
CA ASN A 19 22.71 -12.00 -48.46
C ASN A 19 22.52 -12.28 -46.97
N ARG A 20 21.64 -13.22 -46.64
CA ARG A 20 21.37 -13.57 -45.25
C ARG A 20 22.63 -13.99 -44.52
N SER A 21 23.45 -14.87 -45.10
CA SER A 21 24.68 -15.36 -44.47
C SER A 21 25.74 -14.25 -44.34
N ILE A 22 25.89 -13.39 -45.36
CA ILE A 22 26.82 -12.27 -45.35
C ILE A 22 26.46 -11.26 -44.27
N ILE A 23 25.20 -10.81 -44.25
CA ILE A 23 24.73 -9.79 -43.30
C ILE A 23 24.70 -10.35 -41.87
N SER A 24 24.19 -11.57 -41.65
CA SER A 24 24.18 -12.18 -40.31
C SER A 24 25.59 -12.35 -39.74
N ASN A 25 26.57 -12.77 -40.56
CA ASN A 25 27.95 -12.90 -40.14
C ASN A 25 28.60 -11.51 -39.82
N ALA A 26 28.25 -10.51 -40.61
CA ALA A 26 28.72 -9.11 -40.34
C ALA A 26 28.13 -8.56 -39.04
N ILE A 27 26.82 -8.80 -38.78
CA ILE A 27 26.18 -8.41 -37.53
C ILE A 27 26.85 -9.13 -36.34
N LYS A 28 27.04 -10.46 -36.43
CA LYS A 28 27.72 -11.22 -35.36
C LYS A 28 29.14 -10.73 -35.08
N THR A 29 29.89 -10.38 -36.14
CA THR A 29 31.25 -9.85 -36.00
C THR A 29 31.22 -8.46 -35.36
N ALA A 30 30.28 -7.58 -35.75
CA ALA A 30 30.10 -6.27 -35.15
C ALA A 30 29.73 -6.38 -33.65
N CYS A 31 28.79 -7.25 -33.31
CA CYS A 31 28.40 -7.49 -31.92
C CYS A 31 29.54 -8.03 -31.07
N LYS A 32 30.36 -8.96 -31.62
CA LYS A 32 31.54 -9.45 -30.93
C LYS A 32 32.56 -8.33 -30.66
N LYS A 33 32.87 -7.49 -31.66
CA LYS A 33 33.76 -6.34 -31.49
C LYS A 33 33.28 -5.36 -30.43
N LEU A 34 31.95 -5.10 -30.39
CA LEU A 34 31.34 -4.19 -29.38
C LEU A 34 31.34 -4.80 -27.98
N LYS A 35 31.19 -6.13 -27.89
CA LYS A 35 31.31 -6.83 -26.61
C LYS A 35 32.74 -6.79 -26.09
N ASP A 36 33.74 -7.12 -26.95
CA ASP A 36 35.14 -7.23 -26.56
C ASP A 36 35.76 -5.86 -26.24
N ASN A 37 35.39 -4.80 -26.99
CA ASN A 37 36.00 -3.49 -26.85
C ASN A 37 35.26 -2.59 -25.83
N GLU A 38 33.94 -2.70 -25.73
CA GLU A 38 33.09 -1.74 -24.99
C GLU A 38 32.20 -2.39 -23.94
N GLY A 39 32.17 -3.74 -23.89
CA GLY A 39 31.42 -4.50 -22.89
C GLY A 39 29.91 -4.56 -23.10
N TYR A 40 29.42 -4.21 -24.30
CA TYR A 40 28.00 -4.32 -24.62
C TYR A 40 27.58 -5.78 -24.79
N SER A 41 26.45 -6.17 -24.17
CA SER A 41 25.82 -7.47 -24.39
C SER A 41 24.74 -7.32 -25.48
N LEU A 42 24.97 -7.90 -26.64
CA LEU A 42 24.11 -7.82 -27.82
C LEU A 42 23.61 -9.20 -28.21
N ASN A 43 22.32 -9.39 -28.37
CA ASN A 43 21.69 -10.60 -28.82
C ASN A 43 21.05 -10.39 -30.20
N ILE A 44 21.21 -11.35 -31.11
CA ILE A 44 20.66 -11.29 -32.47
C ILE A 44 19.50 -12.25 -32.55
N ASP A 45 18.32 -11.72 -32.88
CA ASP A 45 17.12 -12.49 -33.16
C ASP A 45 16.78 -12.40 -34.63
N ASP A 46 16.75 -13.56 -35.30
CA ASP A 46 16.41 -13.66 -36.72
C ASP A 46 15.24 -14.65 -36.89
N ALA A 47 14.01 -14.14 -37.00
CA ALA A 47 12.81 -14.92 -37.32
C ALA A 47 12.42 -16.01 -36.27
N THR A 48 11.51 -16.91 -36.64
CA THR A 48 10.67 -17.76 -35.77
C THR A 48 11.31 -19.06 -35.26
N ARG A 49 12.62 -19.22 -35.28
CA ARG A 49 13.31 -20.53 -35.05
C ARG A 49 13.08 -21.15 -33.66
N ASP A 50 12.76 -20.36 -32.65
CA ASP A 50 12.80 -20.82 -31.24
C ASP A 50 11.43 -21.09 -30.61
N ARG A 51 10.34 -21.14 -31.42
CA ARG A 51 9.01 -21.45 -30.91
C ARG A 51 8.52 -22.83 -31.35
N PRO A 52 8.21 -23.72 -30.40
CA PRO A 52 7.58 -24.99 -30.70
C PRO A 52 6.13 -24.79 -31.16
N GLY A 53 5.69 -25.56 -32.18
CA GLY A 53 4.33 -25.48 -32.72
C GLY A 53 4.21 -24.63 -33.99
N SER A 54 2.99 -24.31 -34.38
CA SER A 54 2.68 -23.46 -35.55
C SER A 54 2.06 -22.13 -35.09
N PRO A 55 2.85 -21.23 -34.52
CA PRO A 55 2.33 -19.92 -34.15
C PRO A 55 1.95 -19.10 -35.39
N VAL A 56 1.05 -18.13 -35.24
CA VAL A 56 0.78 -17.14 -36.28
C VAL A 56 2.08 -16.34 -36.47
N ILE A 57 2.79 -16.57 -37.58
CA ILE A 57 4.14 -16.03 -37.85
C ILE A 57 4.14 -14.50 -37.74
N GLU A 58 3.10 -13.83 -38.27
CA GLU A 58 2.96 -12.38 -38.27
C GLU A 58 2.95 -11.77 -36.86
N SER A 59 2.16 -12.32 -35.94
CA SER A 59 2.08 -11.81 -34.57
C SER A 59 3.39 -12.03 -33.80
N SER A 60 4.08 -13.13 -34.09
CA SER A 60 5.38 -13.45 -33.50
C SER A 60 6.48 -12.48 -33.96
N VAL A 61 6.51 -12.16 -35.26
CA VAL A 61 7.48 -11.20 -35.83
C VAL A 61 7.22 -9.79 -35.32
N LYS A 62 5.96 -9.34 -35.29
CA LYS A 62 5.59 -8.03 -34.73
C LYS A 62 6.02 -7.92 -33.25
N SER A 63 5.75 -8.93 -32.45
CA SER A 63 6.19 -8.95 -31.03
C SER A 63 7.70 -8.85 -30.87
N LYS A 64 8.48 -9.49 -31.76
CA LYS A 64 9.94 -9.41 -31.76
C LYS A 64 10.44 -8.02 -32.19
N ILE A 65 9.80 -7.39 -33.18
CA ILE A 65 10.10 -6.02 -33.57
C ILE A 65 9.79 -5.06 -32.43
N ASP A 66 8.64 -5.21 -31.79
CA ASP A 66 8.24 -4.40 -30.63
C ASP A 66 9.24 -4.49 -29.50
N SER A 67 9.85 -5.66 -29.29
CA SER A 67 10.79 -5.91 -28.19
C SER A 67 12.26 -5.65 -28.53
N CYS A 68 12.64 -5.44 -29.79
CA CYS A 68 14.04 -5.21 -30.16
C CYS A 68 14.49 -3.76 -29.88
N ASP A 69 15.78 -3.60 -29.60
CA ASP A 69 16.41 -2.28 -29.43
C ASP A 69 16.89 -1.70 -30.76
N ILE A 70 17.30 -2.58 -31.68
CA ILE A 70 17.82 -2.20 -32.99
C ILE A 70 17.14 -3.11 -34.03
N PHE A 71 16.64 -2.49 -35.09
CA PHE A 71 16.06 -3.18 -36.23
C PHE A 71 16.99 -3.07 -37.44
N ILE A 72 17.31 -4.19 -38.08
CA ILE A 72 18.13 -4.23 -39.29
C ILE A 72 17.31 -4.85 -40.39
N ALA A 73 17.23 -4.20 -41.57
CA ALA A 73 16.47 -4.65 -42.74
C ALA A 73 17.35 -4.83 -43.96
N ASP A 74 17.28 -6.03 -44.59
CA ASP A 74 17.86 -6.24 -45.91
C ASP A 74 16.86 -5.87 -47.03
N ILE A 75 16.99 -4.66 -47.54
CA ILE A 75 16.14 -4.16 -48.65
C ILE A 75 16.78 -4.33 -50.04
N THR A 76 17.74 -5.27 -50.19
CA THR A 76 18.33 -5.54 -51.49
C THR A 76 17.23 -5.83 -52.50
N PRO A 77 17.21 -5.14 -53.62
CA PRO A 77 16.14 -5.32 -54.62
C PRO A 77 16.13 -6.73 -55.19
N ILE A 78 14.94 -7.32 -55.34
CA ILE A 78 14.72 -8.60 -55.99
C ILE A 78 14.50 -8.42 -57.47
N THR A 79 13.86 -7.28 -57.84
CA THR A 79 13.54 -6.94 -59.23
C THR A 79 13.60 -5.43 -59.42
N TYR A 80 13.80 -5.04 -60.70
CA TYR A 80 13.78 -3.68 -61.18
C TYR A 80 12.75 -3.57 -62.32
N HIS A 81 11.76 -2.74 -62.17
CA HIS A 81 10.73 -2.58 -63.18
C HIS A 81 10.22 -1.12 -63.21
N ASN A 82 10.06 -0.57 -64.44
CA ASN A 82 9.58 0.79 -64.65
C ASN A 82 10.33 1.86 -63.80
N ASN A 83 11.64 1.82 -63.79
CA ASN A 83 12.52 2.69 -63.03
C ASN A 83 12.27 2.66 -61.53
N LYS A 84 11.78 1.53 -60.97
CA LYS A 84 11.58 1.32 -59.54
C LYS A 84 12.20 0.04 -59.09
N LEU A 85 12.78 0.09 -57.91
CA LEU A 85 13.35 -1.03 -57.19
C LEU A 85 12.33 -1.68 -56.28
N PHE A 86 12.25 -3.01 -56.33
CA PHE A 86 11.32 -3.78 -55.54
C PHE A 86 12.06 -4.71 -54.59
N PRO A 87 12.26 -4.36 -53.29
CA PRO A 87 12.72 -5.27 -52.27
C PRO A 87 11.67 -6.34 -51.92
N ASN A 88 12.04 -7.34 -51.16
CA ASN A 88 11.10 -8.34 -50.68
C ASN A 88 9.97 -7.72 -49.89
N SER A 89 8.72 -8.07 -50.20
CA SER A 89 7.51 -7.50 -49.60
C SER A 89 7.38 -7.75 -48.10
N ASN A 90 7.86 -8.89 -47.62
CA ASN A 90 7.82 -9.20 -46.17
C ASN A 90 8.77 -8.28 -45.41
N VAL A 91 9.99 -8.10 -45.92
CA VAL A 91 10.97 -7.18 -45.31
C VAL A 91 10.46 -5.77 -45.34
N MET A 92 9.79 -5.34 -46.40
CA MET A 92 9.19 -4.02 -46.53
C MET A 92 8.05 -3.82 -45.53
N PHE A 93 7.21 -4.83 -45.34
CA PHE A 93 6.15 -4.81 -44.33
C PHE A 93 6.73 -4.70 -42.92
N GLU A 94 7.74 -5.51 -42.57
CA GLU A 94 8.42 -5.49 -41.29
C GLU A 94 9.14 -4.16 -41.06
N LEU A 95 9.80 -3.60 -42.09
CA LEU A 95 10.43 -2.27 -42.02
C LEU A 95 9.40 -1.16 -41.78
N GLY A 96 8.27 -1.17 -42.51
CA GLY A 96 7.19 -0.20 -42.27
C GLY A 96 6.60 -0.30 -40.88
N TYR A 97 6.47 -1.52 -40.36
CA TYR A 97 6.04 -1.73 -38.98
C TYR A 97 7.08 -1.20 -37.97
N ALA A 98 8.39 -1.48 -38.20
CA ALA A 98 9.45 -0.96 -37.37
C ALA A 98 9.51 0.57 -37.39
N MET A 99 9.36 1.21 -38.55
CA MET A 99 9.33 2.70 -38.69
C MET A 99 8.19 3.33 -37.89
N ARG A 100 7.10 2.60 -37.66
CA ARG A 100 5.99 3.06 -36.81
C ARG A 100 6.29 2.86 -35.32
N CYS A 101 6.98 1.76 -34.96
CA CYS A 101 7.13 1.34 -33.56
C CYS A 101 8.40 1.86 -32.88
N MET A 102 9.38 2.34 -33.67
CA MET A 102 10.65 2.83 -33.13
C MET A 102 11.16 4.04 -33.91
N GLU A 103 12.08 4.80 -33.29
CA GLU A 103 12.73 5.91 -33.94
C GLU A 103 13.58 5.42 -35.10
N ILE A 104 13.63 6.23 -36.16
CA ILE A 104 14.39 5.93 -37.36
C ILE A 104 15.89 5.74 -37.08
N ASP A 105 16.42 6.41 -36.05
CA ASP A 105 17.81 6.31 -35.63
C ASP A 105 18.18 4.90 -35.10
N ARG A 106 17.20 4.07 -34.78
CA ARG A 106 17.36 2.66 -34.36
C ARG A 106 17.18 1.66 -35.47
N ILE A 107 16.89 2.15 -36.68
CA ILE A 107 16.67 1.32 -37.87
C ILE A 107 17.89 1.42 -38.76
N ILE A 108 18.50 0.28 -39.04
CA ILE A 108 19.62 0.15 -39.95
C ILE A 108 19.13 -0.50 -41.24
N ILE A 109 19.12 0.26 -42.30
CA ILE A 109 18.69 -0.22 -43.62
C ILE A 109 19.93 -0.64 -44.40
N ILE A 110 19.94 -1.87 -44.90
CA ILE A 110 21.07 -2.50 -45.64
C ILE A 110 20.62 -2.86 -47.04
N SER A 111 21.46 -2.64 -48.04
CA SER A 111 21.25 -3.09 -49.40
C SER A 111 22.59 -3.50 -50.05
N ARG A 112 22.57 -4.56 -50.86
CA ARG A 112 23.72 -4.93 -51.68
C ARG A 112 23.92 -3.88 -52.79
N ASP A 113 25.20 -3.56 -53.07
CA ASP A 113 25.56 -2.68 -54.20
C ASP A 113 25.11 -3.31 -55.52
N GLY A 114 24.54 -2.53 -56.39
CA GLY A 114 24.09 -2.93 -57.73
C GLY A 114 24.08 -1.74 -58.67
N ASN A 115 23.90 -2.03 -59.98
CA ASN A 115 23.81 -0.97 -60.98
C ASN A 115 22.45 -0.27 -60.95
N PHE A 116 22.09 0.32 -59.79
CA PHE A 116 20.84 1.05 -59.61
C PHE A 116 21.05 2.33 -58.77
N ASN A 117 20.15 3.27 -58.96
CA ASN A 117 20.17 4.53 -58.21
C ASN A 117 19.33 4.41 -56.95
N ASP A 118 19.77 4.92 -55.81
CA ASP A 118 19.01 4.94 -54.56
C ASP A 118 17.67 5.68 -54.68
N LYS A 119 17.58 6.65 -55.59
CA LYS A 119 16.35 7.36 -55.92
C LYS A 119 15.26 6.46 -56.51
N ASP A 120 15.61 5.28 -56.99
CA ASP A 120 14.71 4.29 -57.59
C ASP A 120 14.01 3.43 -56.49
N PHE A 121 14.45 3.50 -55.22
CA PHE A 121 13.71 2.91 -54.09
C PHE A 121 12.37 3.63 -53.87
N PRO A 122 11.41 2.98 -53.19
CA PRO A 122 10.17 3.63 -52.79
C PRO A 122 10.42 4.94 -52.09
N PHE A 123 9.54 5.94 -52.31
CA PHE A 123 9.67 7.31 -51.83
C PHE A 123 9.97 7.37 -50.30
N ASP A 124 9.29 6.57 -49.50
CA ASP A 124 9.44 6.54 -48.07
C ASP A 124 10.80 6.01 -47.57
N ILE A 125 11.59 5.39 -48.49
CA ILE A 125 12.90 4.82 -48.17
C ILE A 125 14.06 5.62 -48.77
N ASN A 126 13.88 6.18 -49.96
CA ASN A 126 14.94 6.79 -50.72
C ASN A 126 15.56 8.07 -50.05
N HIS A 127 14.90 8.56 -49.02
CA HIS A 127 15.38 9.68 -48.17
C HIS A 127 16.17 9.22 -46.95
N HIS A 128 16.26 7.91 -46.69
CA HIS A 128 17.00 7.38 -45.57
C HIS A 128 18.39 6.93 -46.00
N ARG A 129 19.31 6.96 -45.01
CA ARG A 129 20.66 6.45 -45.25
C ARG A 129 20.63 4.94 -45.39
N ILE A 130 21.02 4.40 -46.57
CA ILE A 130 21.10 2.97 -46.82
C ILE A 130 22.57 2.56 -46.66
N CYS A 131 22.83 1.56 -45.83
CA CYS A 131 24.15 0.94 -45.64
C CYS A 131 24.40 -0.07 -46.79
N LYS A 132 25.20 0.30 -47.75
CA LYS A 132 25.54 -0.54 -48.94
C LYS A 132 26.70 -1.44 -48.67
N PHE A 133 26.66 -2.66 -49.25
CA PHE A 133 27.73 -3.61 -49.19
C PHE A 133 27.94 -4.27 -50.58
N SER A 134 29.18 -4.59 -50.87
CA SER A 134 29.63 -5.36 -52.07
C SER A 134 30.00 -6.79 -51.63
N ASN A 135 30.28 -7.64 -52.61
CA ASN A 135 30.74 -9.01 -52.36
C ASN A 135 32.04 -9.11 -51.61
N GLU A 136 32.82 -8.05 -51.57
CA GLU A 136 34.06 -7.96 -50.79
C GLU A 136 33.73 -7.73 -49.32
N LYS A 137 33.97 -8.70 -48.47
CA LYS A 137 33.62 -8.77 -47.02
C LYS A 137 34.19 -7.65 -46.15
N ILE A 138 35.00 -6.73 -46.65
CA ILE A 138 36.00 -5.98 -45.88
C ILE A 138 35.42 -4.77 -45.13
N ASN A 139 34.15 -4.40 -45.34
CA ASN A 139 33.65 -3.16 -44.67
C ASN A 139 32.22 -3.23 -44.09
N LEU A 140 31.45 -4.27 -44.28
CA LEU A 140 30.06 -4.33 -43.82
C LEU A 140 29.98 -4.40 -42.28
N ASP A 141 30.82 -5.25 -41.68
CA ASP A 141 30.87 -5.41 -40.22
C ASP A 141 31.28 -4.12 -39.49
N ASN A 142 32.20 -3.34 -40.06
CA ASN A 142 32.56 -2.05 -39.48
C ASN A 142 31.45 -0.98 -39.68
N LYS A 143 30.80 -0.98 -40.86
CA LYS A 143 29.64 -0.09 -41.10
C LYS A 143 28.48 -0.42 -40.16
N ILE A 144 28.17 -1.69 -39.95
CA ILE A 144 27.16 -2.18 -39.03
C ILE A 144 27.58 -1.86 -37.59
N LYS A 145 28.83 -2.10 -37.20
CA LYS A 145 29.39 -1.77 -35.91
C LYS A 145 29.17 -0.28 -35.60
N SER A 146 29.61 0.61 -36.50
CA SER A 146 29.44 2.04 -36.33
C SER A 146 27.97 2.48 -36.25
N SER A 147 27.08 1.82 -36.98
CA SER A 147 25.65 2.11 -36.88
C SER A 147 25.05 1.65 -35.55
N ILE A 148 25.40 0.45 -35.08
CA ILE A 148 24.97 -0.07 -33.78
C ILE A 148 25.56 0.84 -32.66
N GLU A 149 26.84 1.17 -32.75
CA GLU A 149 27.51 2.04 -31.81
C GLU A 149 26.88 3.43 -31.73
N TYR A 150 26.49 3.99 -32.88
CA TYR A 150 25.73 5.23 -32.95
C TYR A 150 24.40 5.13 -32.21
N VAL A 151 23.64 4.05 -32.45
CA VAL A 151 22.37 3.81 -31.78
C VAL A 151 22.55 3.65 -30.27
N LEU A 152 23.56 2.91 -29.83
CA LEU A 152 23.85 2.70 -28.40
C LEU A 152 24.31 3.98 -27.68
N ASN A 153 25.07 4.83 -28.36
CA ASN A 153 25.62 6.05 -27.79
C ASN A 153 24.69 7.28 -27.90
N ASN A 154 23.95 7.37 -29.01
CA ASN A 154 23.07 8.51 -29.33
C ASN A 154 21.59 8.18 -29.23
N GLY A 155 21.22 6.95 -28.92
CA GLY A 155 19.82 6.60 -28.67
C GLY A 155 19.27 7.50 -27.58
N LYS A 156 18.22 8.28 -27.93
CA LYS A 156 17.58 9.25 -27.03
C LYS A 156 17.05 8.61 -25.74
N PHE A 157 16.96 7.29 -25.71
CA PHE A 157 16.34 6.56 -24.62
C PHE A 157 17.38 5.95 -23.65
N GLN A 158 17.33 6.36 -22.41
CA GLN A 158 18.13 5.78 -21.33
C GLN A 158 17.23 4.92 -20.44
N TYR A 159 17.31 3.60 -20.56
CA TYR A 159 16.53 2.68 -19.71
C TYR A 159 16.71 2.92 -18.21
N SER A 160 17.86 3.49 -17.79
CA SER A 160 18.08 3.89 -16.40
C SER A 160 17.07 4.90 -15.88
N ARG A 161 16.47 5.72 -16.76
CA ARG A 161 15.44 6.69 -16.38
C ARG A 161 14.07 6.06 -16.12
N LEU A 162 13.86 4.77 -16.51
CA LEU A 162 12.66 4.04 -16.13
C LEU A 162 12.62 3.67 -14.63
N PHE A 163 13.65 4.01 -13.88
CA PHE A 163 13.76 3.77 -12.45
C PHE A 163 13.78 5.12 -11.72
N ASN A 164 12.59 5.67 -11.48
CA ASN A 164 12.49 6.95 -10.77
C ASN A 164 12.55 6.74 -9.25
N ASP A 165 13.77 6.75 -8.69
CA ASP A 165 14.02 6.59 -7.26
C ASP A 165 14.09 7.91 -6.47
N SER A 166 13.78 9.04 -7.11
CA SER A 166 13.90 10.37 -6.50
C SER A 166 13.04 10.50 -5.23
N HIS A 167 11.83 9.97 -5.23
CA HIS A 167 10.95 9.99 -4.05
C HIS A 167 11.44 9.06 -2.94
N LEU A 168 12.06 7.92 -3.26
CA LEU A 168 12.68 7.06 -2.27
C LEU A 168 13.84 7.79 -1.58
N LYS A 169 14.70 8.45 -2.34
CA LYS A 169 15.80 9.27 -1.81
C LYS A 169 15.28 10.40 -0.94
N GLN A 170 14.23 11.08 -1.37
CA GLN A 170 13.57 12.11 -0.58
C GLN A 170 12.98 11.54 0.72
N ASN A 171 12.24 10.44 0.66
CA ASN A 171 11.64 9.82 1.84
C ASN A 171 12.69 9.37 2.87
N LYS A 172 13.86 8.91 2.43
CA LYS A 172 14.99 8.62 3.30
C LYS A 172 15.59 9.89 3.90
N SER A 173 15.83 10.92 3.09
CA SER A 173 16.46 12.16 3.54
C SER A 173 15.62 12.92 4.58
N ILE A 174 14.30 12.89 4.45
CA ILE A 174 13.36 13.48 5.41
C ILE A 174 13.00 12.54 6.56
N GLY A 175 13.58 11.34 6.60
CA GLY A 175 13.33 10.34 7.63
C GLY A 175 11.92 9.74 7.61
N LYS A 176 11.11 9.93 6.59
CA LYS A 176 9.81 9.23 6.46
C LYS A 176 9.98 7.72 6.34
N TYR A 177 11.00 7.28 5.64
CA TYR A 177 11.35 5.88 5.51
C TYR A 177 12.67 5.59 6.21
N LEU A 178 12.64 4.73 7.20
CA LEU A 178 13.77 4.22 7.96
C LEU A 178 13.96 2.75 7.60
N PRO A 179 14.96 2.40 6.76
CA PRO A 179 15.16 1.02 6.31
C PRO A 179 15.53 0.06 7.44
N ASP A 180 16.15 0.58 8.50
CA ASP A 180 16.61 -0.21 9.65
C ASP A 180 15.49 -0.50 10.67
N VAL A 181 14.35 0.13 10.52
CA VAL A 181 13.19 0.01 11.43
C VAL A 181 11.93 -0.23 10.60
N PHE A 182 11.77 -1.42 10.08
CA PHE A 182 10.65 -1.75 9.20
C PHE A 182 10.03 -3.11 9.55
N LEU A 183 8.71 -3.11 9.75
CA LEU A 183 7.98 -4.34 9.98
C LEU A 183 7.89 -5.18 8.70
N GLU A 184 8.48 -6.36 8.70
CA GLU A 184 8.28 -7.34 7.63
C GLU A 184 6.92 -8.04 7.79
N ASP A 185 5.84 -7.44 7.30
CA ASP A 185 4.64 -8.25 7.02
C ASP A 185 4.92 -9.17 5.82
N SER A 186 5.28 -10.40 6.16
CA SER A 186 5.69 -11.39 5.17
C SER A 186 4.59 -11.73 4.16
N SER A 187 3.32 -11.71 4.56
CA SER A 187 2.20 -12.08 3.68
C SER A 187 1.86 -10.95 2.71
N PHE A 188 1.77 -9.72 3.19
CA PHE A 188 1.52 -8.55 2.35
C PHE A 188 2.67 -8.31 1.36
N LYS A 189 3.92 -8.39 1.84
CA LYS A 189 5.11 -8.25 1.00
C LYS A 189 5.20 -9.34 -0.07
N GLU A 190 4.83 -10.58 0.27
CA GLU A 190 4.77 -11.68 -0.71
C GLU A 190 3.68 -11.45 -1.76
N ASN A 191 2.50 -10.99 -1.37
CA ASN A 191 1.42 -10.63 -2.29
C ASN A 191 1.85 -9.53 -3.26
N LEU A 192 2.49 -8.47 -2.76
CA LEU A 192 3.01 -7.41 -3.62
C LEU A 192 4.16 -7.89 -4.52
N ARG A 193 5.03 -8.80 -4.06
CA ARG A 193 6.01 -9.47 -4.93
C ARG A 193 5.33 -10.23 -6.07
N CYS A 194 4.24 -10.93 -5.78
CA CYS A 194 3.44 -11.60 -6.81
C CYS A 194 2.89 -10.58 -7.82
N PHE A 195 2.43 -9.43 -7.34
CA PHE A 195 1.91 -8.39 -8.21
C PHE A 195 2.98 -7.76 -9.10
N VAL A 196 4.13 -7.36 -8.56
CA VAL A 196 5.15 -6.58 -9.29
C VAL A 196 6.19 -7.44 -10.02
N HIS A 197 6.33 -8.74 -9.69
CA HIS A 197 7.28 -9.64 -10.33
C HIS A 197 6.62 -10.96 -10.76
N PRO A 198 5.55 -10.89 -11.58
CA PRO A 198 4.63 -12.01 -11.79
C PRO A 198 5.28 -13.24 -12.41
N PHE A 199 6.13 -13.11 -13.40
CA PHE A 199 6.76 -14.26 -14.08
C PHE A 199 7.70 -15.03 -13.15
N PHE A 200 8.49 -14.33 -12.35
CA PHE A 200 9.37 -14.96 -11.36
C PHE A 200 8.57 -15.65 -10.26
N MET A 201 7.58 -14.97 -9.72
CA MET A 201 6.75 -15.49 -8.64
C MET A 201 5.88 -16.66 -9.09
N TYR A 202 5.44 -16.67 -10.34
CA TYR A 202 4.71 -17.80 -10.91
C TYR A 202 5.48 -19.13 -10.73
N GLN A 203 6.76 -19.14 -11.04
CA GLN A 203 7.60 -20.36 -10.91
C GLN A 203 7.69 -20.82 -9.44
N LYS A 204 7.79 -19.87 -8.51
CA LYS A 204 7.83 -20.16 -7.07
C LYS A 204 6.50 -20.75 -6.60
N ILE A 205 5.38 -20.11 -6.94
CA ILE A 205 4.04 -20.54 -6.55
C ILE A 205 3.70 -21.89 -7.20
N TYR A 206 4.08 -22.10 -8.45
CA TYR A 206 3.89 -23.38 -9.12
C TYR A 206 4.56 -24.53 -8.34
N LYS A 207 5.81 -24.35 -7.89
CA LYS A 207 6.53 -25.33 -7.06
C LYS A 207 5.81 -25.59 -5.72
N GLU A 208 5.28 -24.54 -5.07
CA GLU A 208 4.49 -24.67 -3.85
C GLU A 208 3.21 -25.49 -4.10
N THR A 209 2.53 -25.22 -5.22
CA THR A 209 1.31 -25.94 -5.61
C THR A 209 1.57 -27.43 -5.89
N VAL A 210 2.70 -27.75 -6.54
CA VAL A 210 3.11 -29.15 -6.75
C VAL A 210 3.39 -29.86 -5.43
N LYS A 211 4.06 -29.21 -4.48
CA LYS A 211 4.30 -29.77 -3.14
C LYS A 211 2.99 -30.06 -2.39
N LEU A 212 2.00 -29.20 -2.53
CA LEU A 212 0.69 -29.39 -1.91
C LEU A 212 0.01 -30.67 -2.45
N ASN A 213 0.12 -30.92 -3.77
CA ASN A 213 -0.42 -32.13 -4.40
C ASN A 213 0.17 -33.42 -3.77
N PHE A 214 1.48 -33.45 -3.56
CA PHE A 214 2.16 -34.61 -3.01
C PHE A 214 1.75 -34.90 -1.55
N ASN A 215 1.66 -33.88 -0.73
CA ASN A 215 1.27 -34.01 0.67
C ASN A 215 -0.18 -34.49 0.84
N TYR A 216 -1.08 -33.99 0.01
CA TYR A 216 -2.48 -34.41 0.02
C TYR A 216 -2.66 -35.86 -0.40
N TYR A 217 -2.00 -36.28 -1.48
CA TYR A 217 -2.06 -37.65 -1.97
C TYR A 217 -1.64 -38.67 -0.90
N ASN A 218 -0.57 -38.41 -0.18
CA ASN A 218 -0.08 -39.28 0.90
C ASN A 218 -1.05 -39.37 2.08
N HIS A 219 -1.82 -38.32 2.36
CA HIS A 219 -2.78 -38.30 3.47
C HIS A 219 -4.08 -39.02 3.11
N VAL A 220 -4.62 -38.83 1.90
CA VAL A 220 -5.85 -39.46 1.43
C VAL A 220 -5.65 -40.97 1.24
N CYS A 221 -4.50 -41.41 0.81
CA CYS A 221 -4.17 -42.83 0.71
C CYS A 221 -4.21 -43.53 2.07
N LYS A 222 -3.93 -42.82 3.17
CA LYS A 222 -4.02 -43.36 4.55
C LYS A 222 -5.46 -43.52 5.07
N LEU A 223 -6.42 -42.75 4.52
CA LEU A 223 -7.79 -42.66 5.05
C LEU A 223 -8.80 -43.64 4.44
N LYS A 224 -8.39 -44.54 3.52
CA LYS A 224 -9.26 -45.58 2.88
C LYS A 224 -10.59 -45.09 2.29
N GLU A 225 -10.74 -43.82 1.98
CA GLU A 225 -11.97 -43.31 1.37
C GLU A 225 -12.00 -43.58 -0.15
N LYS A 226 -13.08 -44.19 -0.61
CA LYS A 226 -13.27 -44.72 -1.97
C LYS A 226 -13.34 -43.65 -3.10
N LYS A 227 -13.44 -42.37 -2.80
CA LYS A 227 -13.45 -41.30 -3.81
C LYS A 227 -12.12 -40.60 -3.84
N ARG A 228 -11.37 -40.81 -4.92
CA ARG A 228 -10.07 -40.14 -5.14
C ARG A 228 -10.29 -38.69 -5.56
N PHE A 229 -10.01 -37.75 -4.68
CA PHE A 229 -9.82 -36.36 -5.04
C PHE A 229 -8.55 -36.27 -5.89
N ASN A 230 -8.69 -35.88 -7.15
CA ASN A 230 -7.54 -35.73 -8.04
C ASN A 230 -7.16 -34.25 -8.13
N PHE A 231 -6.03 -33.90 -7.51
CA PHE A 231 -5.44 -32.58 -7.59
C PHE A 231 -4.08 -32.68 -8.30
N SER A 232 -3.98 -32.17 -9.51
CA SER A 232 -2.73 -32.12 -10.25
C SER A 232 -2.67 -30.89 -11.13
N ILE A 233 -1.59 -30.15 -11.02
CA ILE A 233 -1.28 -29.01 -11.89
C ILE A 233 -0.25 -29.36 -12.96
N SER A 234 0.10 -30.65 -13.13
CA SER A 234 1.10 -31.10 -14.11
C SER A 234 0.71 -30.80 -15.56
N SER A 235 -0.56 -30.53 -15.83
CA SER A 235 -1.06 -30.09 -17.14
C SER A 235 -0.68 -28.64 -17.49
N PHE A 236 -0.26 -27.85 -16.50
CA PHE A 236 0.17 -26.46 -16.69
C PHE A 236 1.69 -26.37 -16.78
N PRO A 237 2.25 -25.47 -17.60
CA PRO A 237 3.70 -25.34 -17.73
C PRO A 237 4.33 -24.86 -16.42
N PRO A 238 5.46 -25.44 -15.98
CA PRO A 238 6.17 -25.01 -14.77
C PRO A 238 6.87 -23.65 -14.95
N VAL A 239 7.08 -23.25 -16.20
CA VAL A 239 7.68 -21.98 -16.60
C VAL A 239 6.86 -21.43 -17.76
N ILE A 240 6.46 -20.18 -17.66
CA ILE A 240 5.79 -19.47 -18.75
C ILE A 240 6.81 -18.51 -19.35
N ASN A 241 7.36 -18.89 -20.51
CA ASN A 241 8.32 -18.10 -21.28
C ASN A 241 7.59 -17.39 -22.45
N GLU A 242 6.52 -16.69 -22.15
CA GLU A 242 5.76 -15.98 -23.15
C GLU A 242 6.25 -14.54 -23.25
N LEU A 243 6.32 -14.02 -24.48
CA LEU A 243 6.70 -12.64 -24.73
C LEU A 243 5.56 -11.65 -24.42
N SER A 244 4.32 -12.15 -24.36
CA SER A 244 3.13 -11.34 -24.13
C SER A 244 2.62 -11.48 -22.69
N PHE A 245 2.41 -10.37 -22.01
CA PHE A 245 1.74 -10.34 -20.70
C PHE A 245 0.30 -10.83 -20.77
N THR A 246 -0.36 -10.59 -21.90
CA THR A 246 -1.72 -11.08 -22.19
C THR A 246 -1.78 -12.61 -22.19
N ASP A 247 -0.83 -13.29 -22.82
CA ASP A 247 -0.81 -14.75 -22.85
C ASP A 247 -0.40 -15.34 -21.50
N PHE A 248 0.50 -14.67 -20.78
CA PHE A 248 0.79 -14.99 -19.37
C PHE A 248 -0.50 -14.95 -18.54
N LYS A 249 -1.26 -13.86 -18.65
CA LYS A 249 -2.55 -13.67 -17.95
C LYS A 249 -3.50 -14.81 -18.25
N LYS A 250 -3.71 -15.16 -19.53
CA LYS A 250 -4.58 -16.29 -19.94
C LYS A 250 -4.18 -17.63 -19.33
N ASN A 251 -2.89 -17.90 -19.19
CA ASN A 251 -2.40 -19.12 -18.57
C ASN A 251 -2.63 -19.14 -17.06
N VAL A 252 -2.41 -18.01 -16.38
CA VAL A 252 -2.71 -17.85 -14.95
C VAL A 252 -4.22 -18.00 -14.69
N ASP A 253 -5.08 -17.42 -15.54
CA ASP A 253 -6.55 -17.55 -15.44
C ASP A 253 -7.03 -18.99 -15.51
N LYS A 254 -6.42 -19.81 -16.36
CA LYS A 254 -6.73 -21.25 -16.43
C LYS A 254 -6.42 -21.96 -15.11
N ILE A 255 -5.29 -21.61 -14.46
CA ILE A 255 -4.91 -22.17 -13.15
C ILE A 255 -5.88 -21.69 -12.07
N ILE A 256 -6.22 -20.40 -12.04
CA ILE A 256 -7.20 -19.83 -11.11
C ILE A 256 -8.55 -20.56 -11.24
N SER A 257 -9.03 -20.76 -12.46
CA SER A 257 -10.29 -21.49 -12.72
C SER A 257 -10.21 -22.94 -12.24
N TYR A 258 -9.10 -23.61 -12.49
CA TYR A 258 -8.87 -24.98 -12.01
C TYR A 258 -8.85 -25.05 -10.47
N LEU A 259 -8.15 -24.14 -9.79
CA LEU A 259 -8.08 -24.09 -8.33
C LEU A 259 -9.45 -23.81 -7.71
N ASN A 260 -10.24 -22.90 -8.29
CA ASN A 260 -11.60 -22.63 -7.85
C ASN A 260 -12.51 -23.88 -7.96
N THR A 261 -12.43 -24.62 -9.07
CA THR A 261 -13.16 -25.87 -9.23
C THR A 261 -12.76 -26.87 -8.15
N LYS A 262 -11.47 -26.98 -7.82
CA LYS A 262 -10.99 -27.89 -6.78
C LYS A 262 -11.40 -27.48 -5.36
N ILE A 263 -11.50 -26.18 -5.08
CA ILE A 263 -12.08 -25.68 -3.82
C ILE A 263 -13.54 -26.10 -3.70
N THR A 264 -14.35 -25.88 -4.75
CA THR A 264 -15.78 -26.27 -4.75
C THR A 264 -15.96 -27.78 -4.58
N GLU A 265 -15.12 -28.62 -5.21
CA GLU A 265 -15.11 -30.06 -5.02
C GLU A 265 -14.81 -30.43 -3.55
N LEU A 266 -13.83 -29.77 -2.90
CA LEU A 266 -13.44 -30.06 -1.52
C LEU A 266 -14.49 -29.59 -0.50
N GLU A 267 -15.19 -28.51 -0.73
CA GLU A 267 -16.23 -28.00 0.14
C GLU A 267 -17.44 -28.93 0.25
N GLN A 268 -17.61 -29.83 -0.71
CA GLN A 268 -18.63 -30.89 -0.63
C GLN A 268 -18.29 -31.96 0.44
N TYR A 269 -17.00 -32.06 0.82
CA TYR A 269 -16.53 -32.99 1.86
C TYR A 269 -16.44 -32.25 3.21
N LYS A 270 -17.45 -32.44 4.06
CA LYS A 270 -17.54 -31.78 5.39
C LYS A 270 -16.62 -32.42 6.44
N ASN A 271 -15.32 -32.48 6.23
CA ASN A 271 -14.36 -33.01 7.20
C ASN A 271 -13.17 -32.08 7.44
N ASN A 272 -12.45 -32.27 8.55
CA ASN A 272 -11.34 -31.42 8.99
C ASN A 272 -10.20 -31.32 7.96
N LEU A 273 -9.94 -32.42 7.26
CA LEU A 273 -8.88 -32.50 6.27
C LEU A 273 -9.22 -31.68 5.02
N SER A 274 -10.51 -31.71 4.59
CA SER A 274 -10.97 -30.89 3.46
C SER A 274 -10.84 -29.40 3.79
N HIS A 275 -11.15 -28.98 5.02
CA HIS A 275 -11.00 -27.58 5.44
C HIS A 275 -9.55 -27.10 5.43
N TYR A 276 -8.65 -27.88 5.99
CA TYR A 276 -7.21 -27.56 5.97
C TYR A 276 -6.65 -27.46 4.55
N THR A 277 -7.03 -28.40 3.69
CA THR A 277 -6.60 -28.40 2.28
C THR A 277 -7.21 -27.24 1.51
N THR A 278 -8.48 -26.94 1.71
CA THR A 278 -9.15 -25.79 1.11
C THR A 278 -8.48 -24.49 1.54
N TYR A 279 -8.14 -24.33 2.80
CA TYR A 279 -7.42 -23.17 3.30
C TYR A 279 -6.07 -23.00 2.57
N LYS A 280 -5.27 -24.06 2.45
CA LYS A 280 -3.99 -23.99 1.72
C LYS A 280 -4.16 -23.68 0.23
N ILE A 281 -5.17 -24.27 -0.42
CA ILE A 281 -5.45 -23.97 -1.83
C ILE A 281 -5.91 -22.51 -1.99
N ARG A 282 -6.70 -21.98 -1.07
CA ARG A 282 -7.13 -20.57 -1.08
C ARG A 282 -5.96 -19.62 -0.95
N ASN A 283 -4.99 -19.92 -0.08
CA ASN A 283 -3.76 -19.11 0.04
C ASN A 283 -2.96 -19.09 -1.26
N ILE A 284 -2.82 -20.24 -1.90
CA ILE A 284 -2.13 -20.34 -3.21
C ILE A 284 -2.94 -19.63 -4.30
N LEU A 285 -4.26 -19.80 -4.31
CA LEU A 285 -5.15 -19.11 -5.25
C LEU A 285 -5.03 -17.59 -5.13
N SER A 286 -5.00 -17.07 -3.91
CA SER A 286 -4.76 -15.65 -3.67
C SER A 286 -3.48 -15.17 -4.35
N LYS A 287 -2.36 -15.88 -4.19
CA LYS A 287 -1.09 -15.54 -4.85
C LYS A 287 -1.22 -15.51 -6.38
N TYR A 288 -1.89 -16.50 -6.99
CA TYR A 288 -2.16 -16.49 -8.44
C TYR A 288 -3.03 -15.31 -8.88
N GLN A 289 -4.00 -14.90 -8.05
CA GLN A 289 -4.82 -13.72 -8.32
C GLN A 289 -3.95 -12.47 -8.40
N TYR A 290 -2.98 -12.27 -7.49
CA TYR A 290 -2.05 -11.15 -7.53
C TYR A 290 -1.17 -11.13 -8.78
N LEU A 291 -0.73 -12.29 -9.28
CA LEU A 291 0.02 -12.37 -10.54
C LEU A 291 -0.76 -11.74 -11.69
N ASN A 292 -2.07 -11.96 -11.70
CA ASN A 292 -2.95 -11.66 -12.81
C ASN A 292 -3.56 -10.28 -12.78
N LYS A 293 -3.61 -9.64 -11.60
CA LYS A 293 -4.20 -8.30 -11.44
C LYS A 293 -3.25 -7.22 -11.94
N ARG A 294 -3.83 -6.12 -12.41
CA ARG A 294 -3.09 -4.98 -12.98
C ARG A 294 -3.16 -3.73 -12.14
N ILE A 295 -4.12 -3.64 -11.21
CA ILE A 295 -4.25 -2.53 -10.27
C ILE A 295 -4.21 -3.09 -8.85
N CYS A 296 -3.36 -2.50 -8.01
CA CYS A 296 -3.31 -2.76 -6.58
C CYS A 296 -3.68 -1.48 -5.83
N LEU A 297 -4.81 -1.49 -5.15
CA LEU A 297 -5.24 -0.41 -4.27
C LEU A 297 -4.87 -0.76 -2.82
N ILE A 298 -4.03 0.05 -2.21
CA ILE A 298 -3.61 -0.10 -0.82
C ILE A 298 -4.34 0.94 0.02
N LYS A 299 -5.27 0.49 0.86
CA LYS A 299 -6.02 1.34 1.78
C LYS A 299 -5.52 1.18 3.21
N GLY A 300 -5.54 2.27 3.98
CA GLY A 300 -5.21 2.24 5.40
C GLY A 300 -5.44 3.60 6.04
N LYS A 301 -5.60 3.64 7.36
CA LYS A 301 -5.76 4.89 8.10
C LYS A 301 -4.51 5.77 8.02
N ALA A 302 -4.63 7.02 8.46
CA ALA A 302 -3.47 7.88 8.68
C ALA A 302 -2.48 7.20 9.64
N GLY A 303 -1.18 7.40 9.43
CA GLY A 303 -0.15 6.85 10.31
C GLY A 303 0.14 5.35 10.20
N GLN A 304 -0.57 4.60 9.35
CA GLN A 304 -0.37 3.15 9.19
C GLN A 304 0.79 2.76 8.24
N GLY A 305 1.71 3.65 7.92
CA GLY A 305 2.94 3.32 7.21
C GLY A 305 2.79 2.99 5.72
N LYS A 306 1.70 3.41 5.02
CA LYS A 306 1.51 3.18 3.58
C LYS A 306 2.73 3.57 2.75
N THR A 307 3.24 4.79 2.93
CA THR A 307 4.43 5.31 2.25
C THR A 307 5.68 4.50 2.58
N ASN A 308 5.82 4.03 3.84
CA ASN A 308 6.95 3.20 4.26
C ASN A 308 6.96 1.86 3.54
N ILE A 309 5.80 1.19 3.45
CA ILE A 309 5.65 -0.07 2.72
C ILE A 309 6.01 0.10 1.26
N ILE A 310 5.53 1.17 0.61
CA ILE A 310 5.87 1.45 -0.80
C ILE A 310 7.37 1.74 -0.94
N SER A 311 7.96 2.50 -0.04
CA SER A 311 9.39 2.79 -0.07
C SER A 311 10.24 1.53 0.12
N ASP A 312 9.85 0.63 1.03
CA ASP A 312 10.51 -0.67 1.21
C ASP A 312 10.41 -1.55 -0.04
N ILE A 313 9.24 -1.61 -0.67
CA ILE A 313 9.04 -2.36 -1.91
C ILE A 313 9.89 -1.80 -3.04
N VAL A 314 9.97 -0.48 -3.17
CA VAL A 314 10.83 0.17 -4.17
C VAL A 314 12.29 -0.20 -3.92
N GLU A 315 12.77 -0.08 -2.69
CA GLU A 315 14.16 -0.39 -2.35
C GLU A 315 14.48 -1.88 -2.47
N ASN A 316 13.65 -2.72 -1.86
CA ASN A 316 13.98 -4.13 -1.65
C ASN A 316 13.47 -5.06 -2.76
N ILE A 317 12.55 -4.59 -3.62
CA ILE A 317 12.03 -5.37 -4.73
C ILE A 317 12.34 -4.69 -6.07
N PHE A 318 11.95 -3.44 -6.29
CA PHE A 318 12.05 -2.83 -7.60
C PHE A 318 13.50 -2.58 -8.00
N LEU A 319 14.28 -1.92 -7.16
CA LEU A 319 15.67 -1.61 -7.44
C LEU A 319 16.54 -2.89 -7.44
N LYS A 320 16.34 -3.81 -6.49
CA LYS A 320 17.10 -5.07 -6.43
C LYS A 320 16.85 -6.00 -7.61
N HIS A 321 15.62 -5.99 -8.12
CA HIS A 321 15.24 -6.87 -9.24
C HIS A 321 15.17 -6.15 -10.59
N ASN A 322 15.56 -4.88 -10.67
CA ASN A 322 15.46 -4.05 -11.87
C ASN A 322 14.05 -4.07 -12.47
N ILE A 323 13.02 -3.83 -11.64
CA ILE A 323 11.64 -3.67 -12.10
C ILE A 323 11.45 -2.18 -12.41
N PRO A 324 11.12 -1.81 -13.66
CA PRO A 324 10.95 -0.42 -14.04
C PRO A 324 9.70 0.17 -13.40
N PHE A 325 9.82 1.37 -12.87
CA PHE A 325 8.73 2.04 -12.16
C PHE A 325 8.84 3.57 -12.22
N VAL A 326 7.70 4.21 -12.00
CA VAL A 326 7.62 5.63 -11.69
C VAL A 326 6.85 5.81 -10.38
N TYR A 327 7.38 6.63 -9.48
CA TYR A 327 6.80 6.90 -8.17
C TYR A 327 6.35 8.37 -8.11
N LEU A 328 5.04 8.57 -7.97
CA LEU A 328 4.39 9.87 -7.89
C LEU A 328 3.69 10.03 -6.55
N ASN A 329 3.82 11.20 -5.94
CA ASN A 329 2.93 11.57 -4.84
C ASN A 329 1.63 12.17 -5.40
N GLY A 330 0.51 11.91 -4.72
CA GLY A 330 -0.79 12.40 -5.15
C GLY A 330 -0.87 13.91 -5.33
N TYR A 331 -0.15 14.68 -4.48
CA TYR A 331 -0.12 16.15 -4.57
C TYR A 331 0.65 16.68 -5.80
N GLU A 332 1.55 15.90 -6.42
CA GLU A 332 2.35 16.31 -7.60
C GLU A 332 1.58 16.18 -8.91
N ILE A 333 0.48 15.46 -8.88
CA ILE A 333 -0.28 15.14 -10.07
C ILE A 333 -0.96 16.41 -10.62
N ASP A 334 -0.66 16.76 -11.86
CA ASP A 334 -1.48 17.69 -12.60
C ASP A 334 -2.75 16.97 -13.06
N ALA A 335 -3.85 17.22 -12.36
CA ALA A 335 -5.11 16.55 -12.68
C ALA A 335 -5.62 16.82 -14.10
N ASN A 336 -5.23 17.94 -14.74
CA ASN A 336 -5.59 18.22 -16.14
C ASN A 336 -4.75 17.41 -17.13
N ASN A 337 -3.53 17.01 -16.74
CA ASN A 337 -2.63 16.27 -17.63
C ASN A 337 -1.73 15.30 -16.85
N ILE A 338 -2.33 14.21 -16.37
CA ILE A 338 -1.63 13.19 -15.59
C ILE A 338 -0.50 12.54 -16.42
N GLY A 339 -0.70 12.36 -17.70
CA GLY A 339 0.31 11.84 -18.61
C GLY A 339 1.58 12.68 -18.63
N ASN A 340 1.46 14.00 -18.65
CA ASN A 340 2.60 14.91 -18.54
C ASN A 340 3.32 14.81 -17.21
N THR A 341 2.60 14.62 -16.11
CA THR A 341 3.24 14.41 -14.80
C THR A 341 4.13 13.17 -14.82
N LEU A 342 3.64 12.05 -15.37
CA LEU A 342 4.44 10.83 -15.55
C LEU A 342 5.67 11.08 -16.42
N VAL A 343 5.50 11.74 -17.55
CA VAL A 343 6.59 12.05 -18.49
C VAL A 343 7.67 12.89 -17.81
N ARG A 344 7.29 13.97 -17.16
CA ARG A 344 8.24 14.88 -16.49
C ARG A 344 8.96 14.24 -15.33
N SER A 345 8.31 13.32 -14.60
CA SER A 345 8.96 12.58 -13.53
C SER A 345 10.09 11.69 -14.03
N LEU A 346 10.02 11.20 -15.27
CA LEU A 346 11.04 10.36 -15.89
C LEU A 346 12.02 11.18 -16.73
N TYR A 347 11.52 12.19 -17.44
CA TYR A 347 12.27 12.99 -18.43
C TYR A 347 11.95 14.49 -18.27
N PRO A 348 12.45 15.17 -17.24
CA PRO A 348 12.08 16.56 -16.94
C PRO A 348 12.50 17.57 -18.02
N GLU A 349 13.56 17.27 -18.78
CA GLU A 349 14.16 18.20 -19.75
C GLU A 349 13.74 17.94 -21.21
N GLU A 350 12.91 16.92 -21.44
CA GLU A 350 12.59 16.46 -22.80
C GLU A 350 11.09 16.47 -23.09
N ASN A 351 10.71 16.78 -24.34
CA ASN A 351 9.31 16.80 -24.78
C ASN A 351 8.90 15.43 -25.34
N TYR A 352 8.81 14.42 -24.48
CA TYR A 352 8.22 13.14 -24.86
C TYR A 352 6.72 13.12 -24.58
N SER A 353 6.00 12.36 -25.39
CA SER A 353 4.63 11.95 -25.05
C SER A 353 4.66 10.71 -24.15
N LEU A 354 3.60 10.52 -23.35
CA LEU A 354 3.45 9.30 -22.55
C LEU A 354 3.51 8.03 -23.41
N GLY A 355 2.91 8.08 -24.62
CA GLY A 355 2.93 6.95 -25.55
C GLY A 355 4.33 6.59 -26.04
N GLU A 356 5.24 7.55 -26.23
CA GLU A 356 6.64 7.29 -26.58
C GLU A 356 7.36 6.60 -25.42
N ILE A 357 7.25 7.11 -24.21
CA ILE A 357 7.87 6.50 -23.03
C ILE A 357 7.37 5.07 -22.82
N LEU A 358 6.07 4.85 -22.94
CA LEU A 358 5.50 3.51 -22.76
C LEU A 358 5.95 2.53 -23.85
N ARG A 359 6.15 2.97 -25.09
CA ARG A 359 6.75 2.12 -26.13
C ARG A 359 8.20 1.73 -25.80
N TYR A 360 8.97 2.63 -25.22
CA TYR A 360 10.31 2.30 -24.73
C TYR A 360 10.28 1.34 -23.54
N ALA A 361 9.43 1.63 -22.57
CA ALA A 361 9.24 0.77 -21.42
C ALA A 361 8.79 -0.64 -21.85
N MET A 362 7.91 -0.74 -22.86
CA MET A 362 7.46 -2.02 -23.42
C MET A 362 8.62 -2.90 -23.86
N ARG A 363 9.58 -2.35 -24.58
CA ARG A 363 10.76 -3.13 -25.05
C ARG A 363 11.53 -3.70 -23.87
N PHE A 364 11.83 -2.87 -22.88
CA PHE A 364 12.51 -3.32 -21.66
C PHE A 364 11.69 -4.38 -20.91
N CYS A 365 10.39 -4.14 -20.74
CA CYS A 365 9.50 -5.02 -20.00
C CYS A 365 9.38 -6.41 -20.63
N TYR A 366 9.24 -6.48 -21.95
CA TYR A 366 9.14 -7.75 -22.66
C TYR A 366 10.47 -8.52 -22.66
N GLN A 367 11.59 -7.83 -22.86
CA GLN A 367 12.90 -8.45 -22.80
C GLN A 367 13.21 -9.05 -21.43
N GLN A 368 12.85 -8.32 -20.38
CA GLN A 368 13.14 -8.71 -18.99
C GLN A 368 12.01 -9.50 -18.33
N THR A 369 10.87 -9.71 -19.01
CA THR A 369 9.65 -10.31 -18.45
C THR A 369 9.22 -9.64 -17.14
N LYS A 370 9.26 -8.28 -17.12
CA LYS A 370 8.94 -7.44 -15.96
C LYS A 370 7.90 -6.40 -16.33
N PRO A 371 6.89 -6.13 -15.48
CA PRO A 371 5.95 -5.06 -15.75
C PRO A 371 6.62 -3.69 -15.56
N PHE A 372 6.03 -2.66 -16.18
CA PHE A 372 6.26 -1.27 -15.80
C PHE A 372 5.25 -0.87 -14.75
N VAL A 373 5.71 -0.40 -13.60
CA VAL A 373 4.82 -0.13 -12.46
C VAL A 373 4.68 1.38 -12.24
N ILE A 374 3.45 1.86 -12.28
CA ILE A 374 3.10 3.24 -11.93
C ILE A 374 2.62 3.25 -10.49
N ILE A 375 3.30 3.98 -9.62
CA ILE A 375 2.96 4.12 -8.22
C ILE A 375 2.41 5.52 -7.99
N ILE A 376 1.19 5.61 -7.45
CA ILE A 376 0.58 6.84 -6.98
C ILE A 376 0.41 6.72 -5.46
N ASP A 377 1.32 7.35 -4.73
CA ASP A 377 1.30 7.32 -3.27
C ASP A 377 0.57 8.54 -2.71
N GLY A 378 -0.41 8.29 -1.84
CA GLY A 378 -1.17 9.34 -1.18
C GLY A 378 -2.17 10.04 -2.10
N LEU A 379 -3.04 9.31 -2.80
CA LEU A 379 -4.09 9.89 -3.65
C LEU A 379 -4.95 10.94 -2.90
N ASN A 380 -5.09 10.79 -1.58
CA ASN A 380 -5.77 11.73 -0.70
C ASN A 380 -5.05 13.07 -0.52
N GLU A 381 -3.81 13.21 -0.96
CA GLU A 381 -3.03 14.45 -0.83
C GLU A 381 -3.32 15.45 -1.95
N HIS A 382 -4.03 15.03 -2.99
CA HIS A 382 -4.40 15.92 -4.10
C HIS A 382 -5.48 16.92 -3.70
N HIS A 383 -5.30 18.19 -4.10
CA HIS A 383 -6.18 19.30 -3.72
C HIS A 383 -7.56 19.25 -4.39
N ASN A 384 -7.70 18.62 -5.55
CA ASN A 384 -8.97 18.51 -6.29
C ASN A 384 -9.29 17.06 -6.62
N SER A 385 -10.01 16.39 -5.75
CA SER A 385 -10.33 14.96 -5.86
C SER A 385 -11.27 14.67 -7.05
N ILE A 386 -12.20 15.56 -7.37
CA ILE A 386 -13.20 15.33 -8.44
C ILE A 386 -12.52 15.33 -9.81
N LEU A 387 -11.72 16.37 -10.09
CA LEU A 387 -11.01 16.49 -11.35
C LEU A 387 -10.00 15.36 -11.53
N LEU A 388 -9.23 15.08 -10.47
CA LEU A 388 -8.27 13.98 -10.47
C LEU A 388 -8.95 12.64 -10.75
N LYS A 389 -10.08 12.34 -10.10
CA LYS A 389 -10.80 11.09 -10.25
C LYS A 389 -11.18 10.83 -11.71
N ASN A 390 -11.81 11.81 -12.37
CA ASN A 390 -12.27 11.65 -13.75
C ASN A 390 -11.11 11.42 -14.72
N ASN A 391 -10.08 12.24 -14.65
CA ASN A 391 -8.93 12.15 -15.56
C ASN A 391 -8.04 10.94 -15.25
N LEU A 392 -7.93 10.53 -13.99
CA LEU A 392 -7.24 9.31 -13.60
C LEU A 392 -7.96 8.07 -14.13
N GLN A 393 -9.28 8.06 -14.11
CA GLN A 393 -10.08 6.98 -14.69
C GLN A 393 -9.85 6.83 -16.19
N GLU A 394 -9.83 7.94 -16.93
CA GLU A 394 -9.51 7.94 -18.36
C GLU A 394 -8.09 7.44 -18.63
N MET A 395 -7.12 7.89 -17.86
CA MET A 395 -5.73 7.43 -17.98
C MET A 395 -5.63 5.93 -17.70
N ILE A 396 -6.23 5.44 -16.62
CA ILE A 396 -6.24 4.00 -16.26
C ILE A 396 -6.84 3.19 -17.42
N ASN A 397 -7.98 3.61 -17.97
CA ASN A 397 -8.60 2.96 -19.12
C ASN A 397 -7.64 2.88 -20.30
N SER A 398 -7.04 4.00 -20.67
CA SER A 398 -6.09 4.06 -21.78
C SER A 398 -4.89 3.13 -21.56
N LEU A 399 -4.34 3.10 -20.35
CA LEU A 399 -3.20 2.25 -19.99
C LEU A 399 -3.57 0.76 -20.03
N LEU A 400 -4.73 0.39 -19.48
CA LEU A 400 -5.15 -1.01 -19.44
C LEU A 400 -5.50 -1.57 -20.82
N VAL A 401 -6.04 -0.75 -21.72
CA VAL A 401 -6.42 -1.19 -23.08
C VAL A 401 -5.19 -1.32 -23.98
N ASN A 402 -4.25 -0.37 -23.90
CA ASN A 402 -3.18 -0.27 -24.88
C ASN A 402 -1.85 -0.93 -24.46
N TYR A 403 -1.64 -1.17 -23.15
CA TYR A 403 -0.34 -1.60 -22.62
C TYR A 403 -0.51 -2.71 -21.59
N ASP A 404 -0.41 -3.97 -22.02
CA ASP A 404 -0.64 -5.16 -21.18
C ASP A 404 0.44 -5.39 -20.10
N PHE A 405 1.62 -4.80 -20.26
CA PHE A 405 2.75 -4.86 -19.33
C PHE A 405 2.67 -3.82 -18.20
N VAL A 406 1.73 -2.86 -18.25
CA VAL A 406 1.60 -1.81 -17.23
C VAL A 406 0.80 -2.32 -16.04
N LYS A 407 1.33 -2.07 -14.83
CA LYS A 407 0.65 -2.27 -13.56
C LYS A 407 0.61 -0.97 -12.76
N ILE A 408 -0.42 -0.79 -11.95
CA ILE A 408 -0.65 0.45 -11.20
C ILE A 408 -0.81 0.11 -9.71
N ILE A 409 -0.08 0.82 -8.85
CA ILE A 409 -0.25 0.78 -7.39
C ILE A 409 -0.77 2.13 -6.96
N ILE A 410 -1.86 2.15 -6.20
CA ILE A 410 -2.45 3.37 -5.65
C ILE A 410 -2.54 3.21 -4.14
N THR A 411 -2.06 4.20 -3.38
CA THR A 411 -2.31 4.26 -1.94
C THR A 411 -3.27 5.39 -1.61
N CYS A 412 -4.16 5.16 -0.66
CA CYS A 412 -5.10 6.17 -0.19
C CYS A 412 -5.51 5.92 1.27
N ARG A 413 -5.93 6.97 1.99
CA ARG A 413 -6.62 6.79 3.28
C ARG A 413 -7.97 6.15 3.05
N THR A 414 -8.32 5.17 3.90
CA THR A 414 -9.55 4.38 3.73
C THR A 414 -10.79 5.28 3.66
N GLU A 415 -10.99 6.14 4.64
CA GLU A 415 -12.16 7.00 4.74
C GLU A 415 -12.24 8.00 3.58
N TYR A 416 -11.10 8.55 3.18
CA TYR A 416 -11.02 9.50 2.07
C TYR A 416 -11.29 8.83 0.72
N TYR A 417 -10.77 7.59 0.51
CA TYR A 417 -11.05 6.82 -0.69
C TYR A 417 -12.53 6.50 -0.81
N ASP A 418 -13.13 6.01 0.28
CA ASP A 418 -14.53 5.62 0.30
C ASP A 418 -15.47 6.83 0.10
N ALA A 419 -15.05 8.04 0.49
CA ALA A 419 -15.81 9.26 0.28
C ALA A 419 -15.65 9.84 -1.15
N ASN A 420 -14.43 9.85 -1.69
CA ASN A 420 -14.11 10.60 -2.92
C ASN A 420 -13.86 9.72 -4.15
N PHE A 421 -13.38 8.48 -3.96
CA PHE A 421 -12.88 7.62 -5.04
C PHE A 421 -13.51 6.23 -5.07
N HIS A 422 -14.59 5.96 -4.30
CA HIS A 422 -15.18 4.62 -4.14
C HIS A 422 -15.52 3.94 -5.47
N ASP A 423 -15.93 4.70 -6.48
CA ASP A 423 -16.32 4.22 -7.80
C ASP A 423 -15.18 4.23 -8.85
N LEU A 424 -14.00 4.84 -8.51
CA LEU A 424 -12.87 4.96 -9.43
C LEU A 424 -12.46 3.62 -10.06
N LEU A 425 -12.45 2.56 -9.27
CA LEU A 425 -11.95 1.25 -9.68
C LEU A 425 -13.04 0.17 -9.81
N GLN A 426 -14.31 0.50 -9.55
CA GLN A 426 -15.41 -0.50 -9.54
C GLN A 426 -15.66 -1.18 -10.90
N MET A 427 -15.32 -0.50 -12.00
CA MET A 427 -15.54 -1.01 -13.36
C MET A 427 -14.45 -2.00 -13.83
N TYR A 428 -13.39 -2.20 -13.04
CA TYR A 428 -12.27 -3.05 -13.43
C TYR A 428 -12.25 -4.36 -12.66
N ASP A 429 -12.24 -5.48 -13.38
CA ASP A 429 -12.04 -6.82 -12.81
C ASP A 429 -10.57 -7.07 -12.41
N ASP A 430 -9.65 -6.25 -12.92
CA ASP A 430 -8.20 -6.37 -12.74
C ASP A 430 -7.68 -5.71 -11.46
N VAL A 431 -8.55 -5.46 -10.47
CA VAL A 431 -8.20 -4.80 -9.21
C VAL A 431 -8.01 -5.82 -8.08
N VAL A 432 -6.99 -5.60 -7.28
CA VAL A 432 -6.85 -6.18 -5.94
C VAL A 432 -6.80 -5.06 -4.91
N VAL A 433 -7.51 -5.24 -3.82
CA VAL A 433 -7.54 -4.27 -2.72
C VAL A 433 -6.87 -4.87 -1.50
N GLU A 434 -5.85 -4.17 -1.02
CA GLU A 434 -5.16 -4.48 0.22
C GLU A 434 -5.53 -3.47 1.29
N HIS A 435 -5.87 -3.97 2.46
CA HIS A 435 -6.09 -3.16 3.64
C HIS A 435 -4.90 -3.31 4.57
N ILE A 436 -4.17 -2.23 4.78
CA ILE A 436 -3.19 -2.22 5.86
C ILE A 436 -3.95 -2.20 7.16
N SER A 437 -3.92 -3.32 7.85
CA SER A 437 -4.47 -3.48 9.18
C SER A 437 -3.48 -4.29 9.99
N TYR A 438 -2.84 -3.66 10.93
CA TYR A 438 -1.91 -4.32 11.84
C TYR A 438 -2.62 -5.20 12.89
N SER A 439 -3.96 -5.31 12.83
CA SER A 439 -4.74 -6.20 13.69
C SER A 439 -4.45 -7.69 13.51
N HIS A 440 -3.63 -8.05 12.53
CA HIS A 440 -3.20 -9.42 12.24
C HIS A 440 -1.68 -9.62 12.37
N ILE A 441 -0.95 -8.60 12.84
CA ILE A 441 0.47 -8.77 13.13
C ILE A 441 0.55 -9.61 14.40
N ASP A 442 1.30 -10.70 14.33
CA ASP A 442 1.57 -11.52 15.49
C ASP A 442 2.25 -10.67 16.58
N GLU A 443 1.90 -10.90 17.84
CA GLU A 443 2.44 -10.16 18.99
C GLU A 443 3.97 -10.10 18.96
N GLU A 444 4.65 -11.18 18.58
CA GLU A 444 6.10 -11.26 18.41
C GLU A 444 6.66 -10.24 17.40
N ASN A 445 5.97 -10.01 16.28
CA ASN A 445 6.43 -9.06 15.27
C ASN A 445 6.25 -7.60 15.70
N ILE A 446 5.24 -7.30 16.51
CA ILE A 446 5.07 -5.96 17.11
C ILE A 446 6.17 -5.70 18.13
N ASP A 447 6.51 -6.68 18.96
CA ASP A 447 7.56 -6.55 19.95
C ASP A 447 8.92 -6.28 19.30
N LEU A 448 9.28 -7.04 18.28
CA LEU A 448 10.51 -6.81 17.50
C LEU A 448 10.56 -5.40 16.91
N LEU A 449 9.45 -4.93 16.31
CA LEU A 449 9.40 -3.60 15.73
C LEU A 449 9.60 -2.50 16.80
N ILE A 450 8.98 -2.65 17.96
CA ILE A 450 9.13 -1.70 19.07
C ILE A 450 10.56 -1.72 19.58
N GLU A 451 11.18 -2.89 19.72
CA GLU A 451 12.58 -3.05 20.10
C GLU A 451 13.51 -2.35 19.09
N ASP A 452 13.32 -2.57 17.77
CA ASP A 452 14.09 -1.92 16.71
C ASP A 452 13.96 -0.38 16.77
N TYR A 453 12.74 0.14 17.01
CA TYR A 453 12.53 1.58 17.18
C TYR A 453 13.21 2.13 18.43
N CYS A 454 13.11 1.41 19.55
CA CYS A 454 13.74 1.80 20.80
C CYS A 454 15.27 1.79 20.69
N GLU A 455 15.85 0.80 20.02
CA GLU A 455 17.28 0.74 19.75
C GLU A 455 17.72 1.89 18.84
N TYR A 456 17.03 2.10 17.73
CA TYR A 456 17.35 3.18 16.77
C TYR A 456 17.35 4.58 17.43
N PHE A 457 16.37 4.85 18.31
CA PHE A 457 16.25 6.14 19.00
C PHE A 457 16.92 6.16 20.38
N ASN A 458 17.59 5.07 20.79
CA ASN A 458 18.26 4.92 22.08
C ASN A 458 17.33 5.23 23.27
N ILE A 459 16.22 4.49 23.36
CA ILE A 459 15.21 4.63 24.42
C ILE A 459 15.16 3.35 25.24
N HIS A 460 15.10 3.51 26.56
CA HIS A 460 14.81 2.42 27.47
C HIS A 460 13.41 2.60 28.05
N ALA A 461 12.46 1.79 27.60
CA ALA A 461 11.07 1.82 28.05
C ALA A 461 10.48 0.41 28.10
N ASP A 462 9.65 0.15 29.10
CA ASP A 462 8.86 -1.07 29.22
C ASP A 462 7.40 -0.74 28.92
N PHE A 463 6.88 -1.27 27.81
CA PHE A 463 5.52 -0.97 27.33
C PHE A 463 4.55 -2.07 27.74
N SER A 464 3.41 -1.67 28.30
CA SER A 464 2.29 -2.60 28.51
C SER A 464 1.79 -3.16 27.17
N GLU A 465 1.26 -4.38 27.17
CA GLU A 465 0.69 -5.05 25.99
C GLU A 465 -0.32 -4.18 25.24
N LYS A 466 -1.07 -3.37 25.98
CA LYS A 466 -2.03 -2.43 25.38
C LYS A 466 -1.35 -1.36 24.54
N ILE A 467 -0.26 -0.78 25.01
CA ILE A 467 0.48 0.25 24.26
C ILE A 467 1.13 -0.36 23.03
N LYS A 468 1.65 -1.58 23.12
CA LYS A 468 2.19 -2.32 21.99
C LYS A 468 1.12 -2.49 20.89
N VAL A 469 -0.11 -2.84 21.27
CA VAL A 469 -1.24 -2.92 20.33
C VAL A 469 -1.61 -1.52 19.77
N GLU A 470 -1.58 -0.46 20.58
CA GLU A 470 -1.81 0.91 20.11
C GLU A 470 -0.75 1.35 19.09
N PHE A 471 0.51 1.05 19.35
CA PHE A 471 1.61 1.31 18.42
C PHE A 471 1.49 0.49 17.14
N GLY A 472 1.14 -0.79 17.22
CA GLY A 472 0.86 -1.62 16.06
C GLY A 472 -0.28 -1.07 15.20
N ASN A 473 -1.29 -0.48 15.81
CA ASN A 473 -2.40 0.17 15.08
C ASN A 473 -2.04 1.54 14.50
N ASN A 474 -1.02 2.22 15.04
CA ASN A 474 -0.57 3.52 14.57
C ASN A 474 0.94 3.68 14.73
N LEU A 475 1.70 3.27 13.72
CA LEU A 475 3.16 3.35 13.71
C LEU A 475 3.70 4.78 13.79
N LEU A 476 2.92 5.78 13.36
CA LEU A 476 3.30 7.17 13.53
C LEU A 476 3.31 7.57 15.02
N LEU A 477 2.40 7.02 15.82
CA LEU A 477 2.38 7.27 17.26
C LEU A 477 3.65 6.72 17.93
N LEU A 478 4.07 5.51 17.58
CA LEU A 478 5.36 4.93 17.99
C LEU A 478 6.52 5.83 17.59
N ARG A 479 6.52 6.27 16.34
CA ARG A 479 7.56 7.16 15.81
C ARG A 479 7.66 8.47 16.57
N ILE A 480 6.55 9.18 16.74
CA ILE A 480 6.50 10.44 17.47
C ILE A 480 6.89 10.23 18.94
N TYR A 481 6.50 9.11 19.54
CA TYR A 481 6.93 8.75 20.89
C TYR A 481 8.46 8.64 20.95
N CYS A 482 9.05 7.88 20.06
CA CYS A 482 10.49 7.67 20.03
C CYS A 482 11.27 8.97 19.71
N GLU A 483 10.80 9.80 18.80
CA GLU A 483 11.41 11.12 18.54
C GLU A 483 11.30 12.06 19.76
N THR A 484 10.20 11.98 20.52
CA THR A 484 9.98 12.82 21.72
C THR A 484 10.89 12.44 22.87
N TYR A 485 11.10 11.14 23.07
CA TYR A 485 11.85 10.60 24.22
C TYR A 485 13.22 10.06 23.83
N GLN A 486 13.76 10.48 22.70
CA GLN A 486 15.08 10.07 22.22
C GLN A 486 16.17 10.26 23.27
N ASN A 487 17.02 9.25 23.44
CA ASN A 487 18.12 9.18 24.43
C ASN A 487 17.65 9.31 25.90
N GLN A 488 16.47 8.79 26.23
CA GLN A 488 15.92 8.84 27.59
C GLN A 488 15.61 7.43 28.12
N ASP A 489 15.72 7.29 29.43
CA ASP A 489 15.16 6.16 30.17
C ASP A 489 13.78 6.59 30.72
N VAL A 490 12.72 6.02 30.15
CA VAL A 490 11.33 6.41 30.47
C VAL A 490 10.71 5.47 31.49
N GLY A 491 11.29 4.27 31.70
CA GLY A 491 10.77 3.24 32.56
C GLY A 491 9.45 2.63 32.05
N SER A 492 8.55 2.28 32.97
CA SER A 492 7.31 1.57 32.63
C SER A 492 6.24 2.53 32.08
N VAL A 493 5.72 2.24 30.89
CA VAL A 493 4.72 3.04 30.16
C VAL A 493 3.43 2.25 30.07
N ILE A 494 2.43 2.65 30.85
CA ILE A 494 1.15 1.96 30.94
C ILE A 494 0.10 2.58 29.98
N HIS A 495 0.25 3.87 29.68
CA HIS A 495 -0.74 4.61 28.87
C HIS A 495 -0.11 5.81 28.18
N ILE A 496 -0.47 6.02 26.90
CA ILE A 496 -0.10 7.18 26.10
C ILE A 496 -1.38 7.90 25.67
N LYS A 497 -1.45 9.19 25.94
CA LYS A 497 -2.50 10.05 25.40
C LYS A 497 -1.99 10.73 24.16
N LYS A 498 -2.70 10.57 23.06
CA LYS A 498 -2.30 11.10 21.76
C LYS A 498 -2.09 12.63 21.81
N ASP A 499 -3.05 13.39 22.35
CA ASP A 499 -2.94 14.85 22.45
C ASP A 499 -1.73 15.29 23.30
N ASN A 500 -1.52 14.64 24.44
CA ASN A 500 -0.37 14.94 25.31
C ASN A 500 0.97 14.58 24.65
N LEU A 501 1.03 13.49 23.91
CA LEU A 501 2.23 13.10 23.19
C LEU A 501 2.57 14.13 22.11
N PHE A 502 1.59 14.59 21.34
CA PHE A 502 1.81 15.63 20.33
C PHE A 502 2.19 16.98 20.96
N LYS A 503 1.64 17.34 22.12
CA LYS A 503 2.09 18.52 22.90
C LYS A 503 3.54 18.37 23.36
N SER A 504 3.91 17.20 23.85
CA SER A 504 5.28 16.90 24.29
C SER A 504 6.24 16.94 23.10
N TYR A 505 5.84 16.36 21.96
CA TYR A 505 6.58 16.42 20.70
C TYR A 505 6.79 17.86 20.24
N TYR A 506 5.74 18.68 20.23
CA TYR A 506 5.85 20.11 19.88
C TYR A 506 6.79 20.85 20.82
N THR A 507 6.69 20.60 22.12
CA THR A 507 7.58 21.23 23.12
C THR A 507 9.02 20.81 22.94
N HIS A 508 9.27 19.52 22.66
CA HIS A 508 10.61 19.00 22.38
C HIS A 508 11.18 19.63 21.11
N MET A 509 10.38 19.72 20.05
CA MET A 509 10.73 20.37 18.80
C MET A 509 11.11 21.86 19.03
N LEU A 510 10.30 22.63 19.79
CA LEU A 510 10.61 24.03 20.13
C LEU A 510 11.95 24.17 20.85
N ASN A 511 12.23 23.29 21.83
CA ASN A 511 13.47 23.29 22.58
C ASN A 511 14.68 23.03 21.67
N ASN A 512 14.59 22.01 20.83
CA ASN A 512 15.67 21.60 19.93
C ASN A 512 15.97 22.67 18.88
N LEU A 513 14.92 23.23 18.26
CA LEU A 513 15.09 24.31 17.28
C LEU A 513 15.70 25.56 17.92
N THR A 514 15.21 25.97 19.09
CA THR A 514 15.77 27.12 19.81
C THR A 514 17.26 26.91 20.11
N ALA A 515 17.60 25.75 20.69
CA ALA A 515 18.99 25.41 21.02
C ALA A 515 19.89 25.34 19.77
N SER A 516 19.39 24.76 18.69
CA SER A 516 20.11 24.66 17.41
C SER A 516 20.38 26.03 16.82
N MET A 517 19.40 26.91 16.80
CA MET A 517 19.55 28.26 16.25
C MET A 517 20.45 29.16 17.10
N GLN A 518 20.37 29.04 18.42
CA GLN A 518 21.25 29.75 19.32
C GLN A 518 22.73 29.33 19.17
N LYS A 519 22.99 28.03 18.95
CA LYS A 519 24.34 27.51 18.67
C LYS A 519 24.98 28.12 17.42
N ILE A 520 24.19 28.45 16.40
CA ILE A 520 24.68 29.09 15.18
C ILE A 520 24.60 30.62 15.22
N GLY A 521 24.39 31.19 16.41
CA GLY A 521 24.52 32.63 16.68
C GLY A 521 23.25 33.45 16.49
N PHE A 522 22.09 32.87 16.27
CA PHE A 522 20.80 33.59 16.19
C PHE A 522 20.26 33.87 17.61
N LYS A 523 19.82 35.11 17.84
CA LYS A 523 19.11 35.51 19.07
C LYS A 523 17.62 35.21 18.91
N ILE A 524 17.24 33.93 18.96
CA ILE A 524 15.88 33.47 18.78
C ILE A 524 15.41 32.79 20.06
N GLU A 525 14.18 33.09 20.46
CA GLU A 525 13.49 32.50 21.61
C GLU A 525 12.41 31.52 21.15
N LYS A 526 11.88 30.70 22.07
CA LYS A 526 10.76 29.80 21.80
C LYS A 526 9.52 30.50 21.28
N TYR A 527 9.33 31.78 21.72
CA TYR A 527 8.22 32.60 21.27
C TYR A 527 8.28 32.88 19.77
N ASP A 528 9.44 33.16 19.21
CA ASP A 528 9.60 33.43 17.76
C ASP A 528 9.24 32.22 16.92
N ILE A 529 9.62 31.03 17.40
CA ILE A 529 9.32 29.77 16.72
C ILE A 529 7.81 29.46 16.81
N ARG A 530 7.16 29.75 17.96
CA ARG A 530 5.70 29.64 18.08
C ARG A 530 4.99 30.58 17.12
N LEU A 531 5.37 31.83 17.09
CA LEU A 531 4.79 32.82 16.18
C LEU A 531 4.93 32.42 14.72
N PHE A 532 6.07 31.85 14.35
CA PHE A 532 6.27 31.29 13.01
C PHE A 532 5.30 30.14 12.74
N THR A 533 5.16 29.18 13.68
CA THR A 533 4.28 28.03 13.54
C THR A 533 2.82 28.46 13.42
N GLU A 534 2.39 29.40 14.26
CA GLU A 534 1.05 30.01 14.19
C GLU A 534 0.80 30.70 12.85
N THR A 535 1.79 31.45 12.34
CA THR A 535 1.72 32.10 11.02
C THR A 535 1.54 31.09 9.90
N LEU A 536 2.26 29.96 9.98
CA LEU A 536 2.16 28.87 9.00
C LEU A 536 0.76 28.21 9.02
N VAL A 537 0.26 27.88 10.22
CA VAL A 537 -1.08 27.29 10.39
C VAL A 537 -2.17 28.27 9.94
N LYS A 538 -2.04 29.55 10.30
CA LYS A 538 -2.95 30.60 9.87
C LYS A 538 -3.00 30.71 8.34
N LEU A 539 -1.83 30.65 7.68
CA LEU A 539 -1.73 30.69 6.24
C LEU A 539 -2.42 29.50 5.58
N MET A 540 -2.26 28.27 6.15
CA MET A 540 -2.96 27.09 5.69
C MET A 540 -4.49 27.26 5.71
N ILE A 541 -5.00 27.82 6.79
CA ILE A 541 -6.44 28.08 6.97
C ILE A 541 -6.95 29.21 6.06
N GLU A 542 -6.16 30.29 5.87
CA GLU A 542 -6.51 31.42 4.99
C GLU A 542 -6.56 31.00 3.50
N LYS A 543 -5.64 30.12 3.09
CA LYS A 543 -5.54 29.65 1.70
C LYS A 543 -6.37 28.40 1.43
N ASP A 544 -6.95 27.81 2.46
CA ASP A 544 -7.63 26.51 2.39
C ASP A 544 -6.76 25.41 1.75
N SER A 545 -5.46 25.45 2.05
CA SER A 545 -4.44 24.56 1.49
C SER A 545 -3.67 23.85 2.59
N PHE A 546 -3.90 22.55 2.71
CA PHE A 546 -3.36 21.72 3.81
C PHE A 546 -2.29 20.73 3.39
N SER A 547 -2.13 20.48 2.10
CA SER A 547 -1.15 19.54 1.55
C SER A 547 -0.04 20.20 0.74
N SER A 548 -0.23 21.46 0.31
CA SER A 548 0.74 22.16 -0.54
C SER A 548 0.56 23.67 -0.44
N ILE A 549 1.43 24.33 0.32
CA ILE A 549 1.44 25.79 0.40
C ILE A 549 2.54 26.34 -0.48
N PRO A 550 2.25 27.25 -1.42
CA PRO A 550 3.29 27.88 -2.20
C PRO A 550 4.31 28.61 -1.33
N ILE A 551 5.59 28.34 -1.55
CA ILE A 551 6.69 28.92 -0.75
C ILE A 551 6.65 30.45 -0.78
N ASN A 552 6.29 31.04 -1.93
CA ASN A 552 6.19 32.49 -2.07
C ASN A 552 5.15 33.10 -1.13
N ASP A 553 4.05 32.41 -0.88
CA ASP A 553 3.03 32.88 0.07
C ASP A 553 3.54 32.91 1.50
N VAL A 554 4.37 31.91 1.85
CA VAL A 554 5.04 31.86 3.15
C VAL A 554 6.10 32.95 3.26
N LEU A 555 7.00 33.08 2.27
CA LEU A 555 8.09 34.05 2.27
C LEU A 555 7.60 35.51 2.31
N ASN A 556 6.46 35.78 1.69
CA ASN A 556 5.85 37.13 1.72
C ASN A 556 5.33 37.53 3.09
N LYS A 557 4.99 36.56 3.95
CA LYS A 557 4.50 36.79 5.33
C LYS A 557 5.63 36.82 6.36
N LEU A 558 6.86 36.43 5.96
CA LEU A 558 7.99 36.27 6.88
C LEU A 558 8.91 37.50 6.89
N ASN A 559 9.28 37.94 8.08
CA ASN A 559 10.41 38.85 8.29
C ASN A 559 11.75 38.09 8.13
N THR A 560 12.87 38.81 8.25
CA THR A 560 14.21 38.24 8.07
C THR A 560 14.52 37.14 9.09
N GLU A 561 14.09 37.29 10.33
CA GLU A 561 14.29 36.33 11.41
C GLU A 561 13.47 35.04 11.17
N HIS A 562 12.20 35.18 10.78
CA HIS A 562 11.34 34.08 10.44
C HIS A 562 11.84 33.27 9.23
N ARG A 563 12.57 33.91 8.28
CA ARG A 563 13.17 33.16 7.16
C ARG A 563 14.24 32.19 7.63
N ASN A 564 14.99 32.54 8.67
CA ASN A 564 15.96 31.63 9.27
C ASN A 564 15.26 30.46 10.01
N ILE A 565 14.18 30.75 10.74
CA ILE A 565 13.34 29.71 11.35
C ILE A 565 12.78 28.78 10.28
N PHE A 566 12.23 29.34 9.20
CA PHE A 566 11.70 28.56 8.07
C PHE A 566 12.75 27.60 7.49
N LYS A 567 13.97 28.09 7.26
CA LYS A 567 15.07 27.24 6.79
C LYS A 567 15.37 26.11 7.76
N GLN A 568 15.41 26.40 9.06
CA GLN A 568 15.65 25.39 10.09
C GLN A 568 14.53 24.35 10.19
N PHE A 569 13.27 24.73 9.96
CA PHE A 569 12.15 23.77 9.89
C PHE A 569 12.29 22.79 8.72
N ILE A 570 12.86 23.23 7.60
CA ILE A 570 13.20 22.35 6.47
C ILE A 570 14.38 21.45 6.83
N ASP A 571 15.46 22.02 7.36
CA ASP A 571 16.69 21.29 7.70
C ASP A 571 16.43 20.21 8.80
N THR A 572 15.47 20.43 9.67
CA THR A 572 15.03 19.45 10.71
C THR A 572 13.88 18.55 10.27
N ASN A 573 13.46 18.63 9.03
CA ASN A 573 12.38 17.82 8.45
C ASN A 573 11.03 17.94 9.17
N ILE A 574 10.73 19.07 9.82
CA ILE A 574 9.42 19.36 10.39
C ILE A 574 8.43 19.72 9.28
N ILE A 575 8.93 20.47 8.29
CA ILE A 575 8.25 20.73 7.04
C ILE A 575 9.08 20.20 5.87
N ILE A 576 8.40 19.78 4.83
CA ILE A 576 9.01 19.30 3.61
C ILE A 576 8.82 20.35 2.53
N LYS A 577 9.93 20.70 1.86
CA LYS A 577 9.93 21.52 0.66
C LYS A 577 9.87 20.59 -0.56
N ARG A 578 9.02 20.90 -1.52
CA ARG A 578 8.80 20.11 -2.73
C ARG A 578 8.67 21.02 -3.94
N GLU A 579 9.12 20.53 -5.10
CA GLU A 579 8.98 21.25 -6.37
C GLU A 579 7.76 20.72 -7.14
N LEU A 580 6.87 21.63 -7.51
CA LEU A 580 5.82 21.33 -8.46
C LEU A 580 6.33 21.63 -9.87
N ASN A 581 6.59 20.60 -10.66
CA ASN A 581 7.13 20.71 -12.01
C ASN A 581 6.06 21.15 -13.03
N ASN A 582 5.53 22.35 -12.87
CA ASN A 582 4.42 22.78 -13.75
C ASN A 582 4.80 23.72 -14.88
N ASN A 583 6.00 24.37 -14.88
CA ASN A 583 6.43 25.27 -15.94
C ASN A 583 7.93 25.57 -15.85
N LEU A 584 8.48 26.39 -16.77
CA LEU A 584 9.83 26.95 -16.78
C LEU A 584 10.25 27.62 -15.46
N PHE A 585 9.29 28.00 -14.63
CA PHE A 585 9.49 28.48 -13.26
C PHE A 585 8.84 27.46 -12.32
N SER A 586 9.63 26.57 -11.75
CA SER A 586 9.17 25.60 -10.75
C SER A 586 8.51 26.33 -9.59
N SER A 587 7.26 26.02 -9.29
CA SER A 587 6.60 26.48 -8.07
C SER A 587 7.00 25.53 -6.93
N GLU A 588 7.70 26.06 -5.93
CA GLU A 588 8.04 25.32 -4.74
C GLU A 588 6.87 25.39 -3.72
N VAL A 589 6.53 24.29 -3.14
CA VAL A 589 5.51 24.18 -2.09
C VAL A 589 6.08 23.54 -0.83
N ILE A 590 5.42 23.80 0.29
CA ILE A 590 5.73 23.17 1.57
C ILE A 590 4.54 22.46 2.17
N ASN A 591 4.82 21.47 3.01
CA ASN A 591 3.85 20.75 3.83
C ASN A 591 4.51 20.32 5.15
N PHE A 592 3.70 20.06 6.19
CA PHE A 592 4.20 19.34 7.37
C PHE A 592 4.61 17.92 6.99
N THR A 593 5.67 17.42 7.60
CA THR A 593 6.15 16.06 7.37
C THR A 593 5.12 15.02 7.80
N PHE A 594 4.44 15.27 8.90
CA PHE A 594 3.40 14.40 9.44
C PHE A 594 2.03 15.08 9.39
N ASP A 595 1.11 14.51 8.64
CA ASP A 595 -0.25 15.02 8.51
C ASP A 595 -0.99 15.09 9.85
N GLU A 596 -0.81 14.09 10.73
CA GLU A 596 -1.44 14.12 12.04
C GLU A 596 -0.92 15.26 12.93
N PHE A 597 0.36 15.62 12.80
CA PHE A 597 0.91 16.77 13.50
C PHE A 597 0.33 18.10 12.96
N ARG A 598 0.16 18.22 11.65
CA ARG A 598 -0.57 19.33 11.03
C ARG A 598 -1.99 19.43 11.59
N ASP A 599 -2.72 18.32 11.63
CA ASP A 599 -4.12 18.28 12.09
C ASP A 599 -4.22 18.66 13.59
N PHE A 600 -3.26 18.23 14.40
CA PHE A 600 -3.10 18.65 15.78
C PHE A 600 -2.90 20.17 15.90
N MET A 601 -1.96 20.76 15.15
CA MET A 601 -1.67 22.18 15.16
C MET A 601 -2.89 23.01 14.71
N ILE A 602 -3.58 22.59 13.67
CA ILE A 602 -4.79 23.26 13.16
C ILE A 602 -5.91 23.21 14.20
N SER A 603 -6.15 22.08 14.87
CA SER A 603 -7.20 21.94 15.86
C SER A 603 -6.99 22.86 17.05
N HIS A 604 -5.76 22.93 17.55
CA HIS A 604 -5.40 23.85 18.65
C HIS A 604 -5.55 25.31 18.23
N TYR A 605 -5.07 25.69 17.05
CA TYR A 605 -5.22 27.05 16.54
C TYR A 605 -6.69 27.46 16.37
N LEU A 606 -7.54 26.58 15.88
CA LEU A 606 -8.97 26.83 15.72
C LEU A 606 -9.65 27.11 17.08
N ILE A 607 -9.31 26.36 18.13
CA ILE A 607 -9.91 26.57 19.47
C ILE A 607 -9.28 27.77 20.18
N ASP A 608 -7.96 27.88 20.17
CA ASP A 608 -7.26 28.89 20.98
C ASP A 608 -7.32 30.29 20.38
N GLU A 609 -7.36 30.40 19.04
CA GLU A 609 -7.34 31.70 18.35
C GLU A 609 -8.64 32.01 17.62
N VAL A 610 -9.14 31.11 16.75
CA VAL A 610 -10.30 31.41 15.89
C VAL A 610 -11.57 31.46 16.72
N TYR A 611 -11.82 30.52 17.62
CA TYR A 611 -13.00 30.51 18.48
C TYR A 611 -13.07 31.75 19.37
N LYS A 612 -11.93 32.13 19.98
CA LYS A 612 -11.86 33.31 20.85
C LYS A 612 -12.12 34.63 20.10
N THR A 613 -11.74 34.68 18.83
CA THR A 613 -11.90 35.91 18.02
C THR A 613 -13.27 35.99 17.36
N ASN A 614 -13.77 34.88 16.82
CA ASN A 614 -15.07 34.87 16.12
C ASN A 614 -15.67 33.46 16.07
N ILE A 615 -16.70 33.22 16.87
CA ILE A 615 -17.42 31.96 17.00
C ILE A 615 -18.03 31.54 15.65
N ASN A 616 -18.61 32.44 14.89
CA ASN A 616 -19.25 32.11 13.60
C ASN A 616 -18.20 31.63 12.57
N VAL A 617 -17.02 32.26 12.57
CA VAL A 617 -15.92 31.80 11.68
C VAL A 617 -15.44 30.41 12.11
N PHE A 618 -15.34 30.18 13.42
CA PHE A 618 -14.98 28.85 13.94
C PHE A 618 -15.99 27.80 13.51
N GLU A 619 -17.30 28.00 13.73
CA GLU A 619 -18.35 27.05 13.36
C GLU A 619 -18.35 26.76 11.85
N ASN A 620 -18.19 27.77 11.00
CA ASN A 620 -18.12 27.61 9.56
C ASN A 620 -16.89 26.78 9.15
N LYS A 621 -15.73 27.06 9.76
CA LYS A 621 -14.52 26.29 9.49
C LYS A 621 -14.62 24.84 9.97
N ILE A 622 -15.18 24.61 11.18
CA ILE A 622 -15.43 23.25 11.65
C ILE A 622 -16.38 22.52 10.71
N TYR A 623 -17.48 23.15 10.32
CA TYR A 623 -18.42 22.55 9.36
C TYR A 623 -17.73 22.18 8.05
N GLN A 624 -16.95 23.08 7.45
CA GLN A 624 -16.23 22.88 6.21
C GLN A 624 -15.20 21.72 6.34
N TYR A 625 -14.34 21.75 7.38
CA TYR A 625 -13.19 20.85 7.51
C TYR A 625 -13.56 19.45 8.03
N THR A 626 -14.75 19.29 8.57
CA THR A 626 -15.25 18.00 9.03
C THR A 626 -16.23 17.33 8.05
N GLN A 627 -16.39 17.86 6.82
CA GLN A 627 -17.11 17.16 5.75
C GLN A 627 -16.44 15.85 5.40
N LYS A 628 -17.22 14.86 4.90
CA LYS A 628 -16.72 13.50 4.63
C LYS A 628 -15.56 13.48 3.66
N GLU A 629 -15.56 14.41 2.73
CA GLU A 629 -14.59 14.53 1.64
C GLU A 629 -13.32 15.30 2.04
N HIS A 630 -13.31 15.94 3.22
CA HIS A 630 -12.23 16.84 3.59
C HIS A 630 -11.02 16.09 4.16
N ILE A 631 -9.80 16.48 3.72
CA ILE A 631 -8.53 15.83 4.10
C ILE A 631 -8.24 15.90 5.61
N LEU A 632 -8.70 16.94 6.29
CA LEU A 632 -8.48 17.14 7.72
C LEU A 632 -9.44 16.32 8.61
N ARG A 633 -10.58 15.85 8.08
CA ARG A 633 -11.69 15.33 8.89
C ARG A 633 -11.25 14.38 10.00
N GLU A 634 -10.47 13.37 9.66
CA GLU A 634 -10.14 12.28 10.59
C GLU A 634 -9.26 12.77 11.75
N GLY A 635 -8.15 13.46 11.44
CA GLY A 635 -7.25 13.97 12.47
C GLY A 635 -7.88 15.14 13.25
N LEU A 636 -8.52 16.05 12.53
CA LEU A 636 -9.12 17.23 13.15
C LEU A 636 -10.23 16.88 14.16
N THR A 637 -11.15 15.97 13.83
CA THR A 637 -12.22 15.55 14.75
C THR A 637 -11.69 14.91 16.03
N CYS A 638 -10.61 14.13 15.93
CA CYS A 638 -9.92 13.53 17.06
C CYS A 638 -9.39 14.61 18.02
N PHE A 639 -8.53 15.50 17.49
CA PHE A 639 -7.87 16.50 18.34
C PHE A 639 -8.83 17.57 18.86
N LEU A 640 -9.82 18.00 18.07
CA LEU A 640 -10.88 18.90 18.53
C LEU A 640 -11.65 18.30 19.71
N PHE A 641 -12.05 17.03 19.61
CA PHE A 641 -12.78 16.36 20.69
C PHE A 641 -11.92 16.25 21.94
N CYS A 642 -10.70 15.73 21.84
CA CYS A 642 -9.83 15.51 23.00
C CYS A 642 -9.49 16.84 23.68
N TYR A 643 -9.10 17.85 22.91
CA TYR A 643 -8.71 19.14 23.45
C TYR A 643 -9.90 19.92 24.06
N ALA A 644 -11.05 19.96 23.37
CA ALA A 644 -12.24 20.64 23.88
C ALA A 644 -12.76 19.97 25.15
N LYS A 645 -12.75 18.64 25.20
CA LYS A 645 -13.21 17.87 26.35
C LYS A 645 -12.41 18.16 27.63
N GLU A 646 -11.11 18.38 27.49
CA GLU A 646 -10.24 18.65 28.63
C GLU A 646 -10.06 20.15 28.95
N ASN A 647 -10.28 21.06 27.99
CA ASN A 647 -9.91 22.45 28.14
C ASN A 647 -11.06 23.48 27.90
N ASN A 648 -12.09 23.10 27.12
CA ASN A 648 -13.13 24.08 26.72
C ASN A 648 -14.51 23.44 26.53
N VAL A 649 -15.34 23.56 27.62
CA VAL A 649 -16.69 22.97 27.65
C VAL A 649 -17.64 23.65 26.64
N ASP A 650 -17.47 24.93 26.38
CA ASP A 650 -18.33 25.65 25.44
C ASP A 650 -18.11 25.22 24.03
N VAL A 651 -16.83 25.08 23.63
CA VAL A 651 -16.49 24.48 22.34
C VAL A 651 -17.00 23.03 22.24
N LEU A 652 -16.86 22.23 23.30
CA LEU A 652 -17.38 20.87 23.33
C LEU A 652 -18.88 20.82 23.07
N ASN A 653 -19.67 21.75 23.65
CA ASN A 653 -21.11 21.82 23.43
C ASN A 653 -21.47 22.17 21.98
N LEU A 654 -20.69 23.02 21.33
CA LEU A 654 -20.83 23.26 19.88
C LEU A 654 -20.51 21.99 19.08
N LEU A 655 -19.43 21.26 19.40
CA LEU A 655 -19.06 20.05 18.70
C LEU A 655 -20.11 18.93 18.81
N LYS A 656 -20.86 18.88 19.93
CA LYS A 656 -21.93 17.88 20.14
C LYS A 656 -23.07 17.96 19.10
N THR A 657 -23.21 19.07 18.41
CA THR A 657 -24.25 19.28 17.39
C THR A 657 -23.91 18.63 16.04
N HIS A 658 -22.66 18.24 15.82
CA HIS A 658 -22.20 17.68 14.57
C HIS A 658 -22.47 16.16 14.45
N ASP A 659 -22.73 15.68 13.25
CA ASP A 659 -23.04 14.28 12.93
C ASP A 659 -21.90 13.30 13.27
N TRP A 660 -20.66 13.76 13.20
CA TRP A 660 -19.47 12.98 13.50
C TRP A 660 -19.18 12.82 14.99
N TYR A 661 -19.76 13.66 15.85
CA TYR A 661 -19.44 13.70 17.28
C TYR A 661 -19.58 12.34 17.97
N ASN A 662 -20.70 11.66 17.81
CA ASN A 662 -20.94 10.36 18.45
C ASN A 662 -19.90 9.29 18.02
N LYS A 663 -19.50 9.30 16.75
CA LYS A 663 -18.45 8.36 16.26
C LYS A 663 -17.12 8.68 16.91
N THR A 664 -16.75 9.95 16.98
CA THR A 664 -15.51 10.41 17.59
C THR A 664 -15.51 10.16 19.11
N PHE A 665 -16.62 10.46 19.80
CA PHE A 665 -16.82 10.16 21.21
C PHE A 665 -16.56 8.69 21.53
N ILE A 666 -17.22 7.75 20.82
CA ILE A 666 -17.02 6.31 21.03
C ILE A 666 -15.56 5.89 20.81
N THR A 667 -14.88 6.56 19.89
CA THR A 667 -13.50 6.20 19.56
C THR A 667 -12.52 6.68 20.62
N TYR A 668 -12.67 7.91 21.11
CA TYR A 668 -11.65 8.59 21.91
C TYR A 668 -12.02 8.85 23.37
N ILE A 669 -13.28 8.61 23.83
CA ILE A 669 -13.66 8.78 25.27
C ILE A 669 -12.77 7.95 26.20
N TRP A 670 -12.26 6.85 25.68
CA TRP A 670 -11.36 5.94 26.37
C TRP A 670 -9.95 6.52 26.60
N GLU A 671 -9.59 7.62 25.93
CA GLU A 671 -8.33 8.33 26.09
C GLU A 671 -8.43 9.49 27.06
N ILE A 672 -9.65 9.96 27.34
CA ILE A 672 -9.91 11.11 28.21
C ILE A 672 -9.64 10.75 29.67
N GLN A 673 -9.10 11.70 30.44
CA GLN A 673 -8.91 11.52 31.90
C GLN A 673 -10.27 11.51 32.61
N GLU A 674 -10.36 10.68 33.63
CA GLU A 674 -11.62 10.43 34.35
C GLU A 674 -12.22 11.66 35.02
N ASN A 675 -11.38 12.61 35.46
CA ASN A 675 -11.85 13.89 36.03
C ASN A 675 -12.63 14.76 35.05
N TYR A 676 -12.38 14.60 33.74
CA TYR A 676 -13.09 15.32 32.68
C TYR A 676 -14.34 14.57 32.17
N ILE A 677 -14.59 13.35 32.66
CA ILE A 677 -15.78 12.58 32.28
C ILE A 677 -16.91 12.94 33.25
N ASP A 678 -17.99 13.43 32.74
CA ASP A 678 -19.19 13.85 33.50
C ASP A 678 -20.35 12.83 33.34
N SER A 679 -21.45 13.07 34.09
CA SER A 679 -22.64 12.21 34.05
C SER A 679 -23.30 12.15 32.68
N SER A 680 -23.24 13.21 31.89
CA SER A 680 -23.79 13.24 30.54
C SER A 680 -23.04 12.32 29.57
N ASP A 681 -21.73 12.18 29.76
CA ASP A 681 -20.91 11.24 28.99
C ASP A 681 -21.26 9.80 29.29
N LEU A 682 -21.47 9.48 30.60
CA LEU A 682 -21.85 8.14 31.03
C LEU A 682 -23.22 7.76 30.47
N GLU A 683 -24.18 8.69 30.50
CA GLU A 683 -25.50 8.48 29.91
C GLU A 683 -25.42 8.30 28.37
N LEU A 684 -24.61 9.09 27.70
CA LEU A 684 -24.38 8.95 26.28
C LEU A 684 -23.72 7.59 25.96
N LEU A 685 -22.72 7.20 26.74
CA LEU A 685 -22.02 5.93 26.58
C LEU A 685 -22.97 4.74 26.82
N LYS A 686 -23.82 4.78 27.87
CA LYS A 686 -24.85 3.78 28.12
C LYS A 686 -25.79 3.62 26.90
N LYS A 687 -26.33 4.74 26.39
CA LYS A 687 -27.22 4.74 25.20
C LYS A 687 -26.52 4.13 23.99
N ILE A 688 -25.25 4.46 23.79
CA ILE A 688 -24.47 3.92 22.67
C ILE A 688 -24.20 2.43 22.82
N ILE A 689 -23.86 1.95 24.03
CA ILE A 689 -23.64 0.53 24.30
C ILE A 689 -24.94 -0.27 24.06
N VAL A 690 -26.08 0.25 24.50
CA VAL A 690 -27.37 -0.38 24.23
C VAL A 690 -27.65 -0.47 22.73
N ALA A 691 -27.41 0.60 21.98
CA ALA A 691 -27.61 0.65 20.53
C ALA A 691 -26.57 -0.19 19.76
N LYS A 692 -25.36 -0.31 20.28
CA LYS A 692 -24.21 -1.03 19.65
C LYS A 692 -23.52 -1.95 20.68
N PRO A 693 -24.11 -3.09 21.03
CA PRO A 693 -23.64 -3.94 22.13
C PRO A 693 -22.16 -4.36 22.06
N LYS A 694 -21.61 -4.52 20.86
CA LYS A 694 -20.19 -4.89 20.69
C LYS A 694 -19.22 -3.89 21.31
N ILE A 695 -19.64 -2.65 21.58
CA ILE A 695 -18.79 -1.65 22.26
C ILE A 695 -18.54 -2.06 23.73
N ALA A 696 -19.43 -2.83 24.35
CA ALA A 696 -19.25 -3.34 25.71
C ALA A 696 -17.97 -4.19 25.84
N ILE A 697 -17.50 -4.81 24.77
CA ILE A 697 -16.26 -5.59 24.78
C ILE A 697 -15.06 -4.74 25.19
N LYS A 698 -15.08 -3.43 24.87
CA LYS A 698 -14.02 -2.50 25.29
C LYS A 698 -13.95 -2.34 26.83
N LEU A 699 -15.10 -2.40 27.53
CA LEU A 699 -15.11 -2.36 28.99
C LEU A 699 -14.55 -3.64 29.63
N ILE A 700 -14.69 -4.76 28.94
CA ILE A 700 -14.27 -6.06 29.45
C ILE A 700 -12.78 -6.30 29.20
N ASN A 701 -12.30 -5.98 27.99
CA ASN A 701 -10.94 -6.30 27.56
C ASN A 701 -9.92 -5.19 27.85
N ASN A 702 -10.34 -4.03 28.34
CA ASN A 702 -9.44 -2.92 28.51
C ASN A 702 -8.90 -2.86 29.96
N GLU A 703 -7.67 -3.26 30.17
CA GLU A 703 -6.98 -3.27 31.48
C GLU A 703 -6.98 -1.90 32.17
N ARG A 704 -6.96 -0.79 31.41
CA ARG A 704 -7.04 0.56 31.95
C ARG A 704 -8.27 0.77 32.85
N TYR A 705 -9.41 0.20 32.47
CA TYR A 705 -10.68 0.31 33.20
C TYR A 705 -10.83 -0.76 34.29
N ASN A 706 -9.86 -1.63 34.36
CA ASN A 706 -9.80 -2.73 35.30
C ASN A 706 -9.03 -2.37 36.58
N SER A 707 -8.29 -1.26 36.57
CA SER A 707 -7.57 -0.81 37.78
C SER A 707 -8.51 0.02 38.65
N ASN A 708 -8.34 -0.08 39.97
CA ASN A 708 -9.04 0.75 40.99
C ASN A 708 -8.87 2.27 40.74
N LYS A 709 -8.06 2.66 39.79
CA LYS A 709 -7.76 4.03 39.40
C LYS A 709 -8.87 4.67 38.57
N TYR A 710 -9.67 3.88 37.83
CA TYR A 710 -10.77 4.36 36.99
C TYR A 710 -12.11 3.95 37.60
N LYS A 711 -12.84 4.92 38.19
CA LYS A 711 -14.07 4.69 38.93
C LYS A 711 -15.34 4.93 38.12
N LYS A 712 -15.28 5.73 37.04
CA LYS A 712 -16.45 6.17 36.28
C LYS A 712 -16.74 5.29 35.08
N ILE A 713 -15.73 5.04 34.21
CA ILE A 713 -15.87 4.13 33.09
C ILE A 713 -15.20 2.81 33.45
N ASN A 714 -15.96 1.84 33.88
CA ASN A 714 -15.49 0.50 34.28
C ASN A 714 -16.59 -0.52 34.05
N ILE A 715 -16.37 -1.76 34.49
CA ILE A 715 -17.32 -2.86 34.33
C ILE A 715 -18.64 -2.63 35.07
N ASN A 716 -18.68 -1.78 36.10
CA ASN A 716 -19.92 -1.46 36.80
C ASN A 716 -20.91 -0.74 35.90
N LEU A 717 -20.44 0.09 34.96
CA LEU A 717 -21.28 0.70 33.93
C LEU A 717 -21.99 -0.36 33.07
N LEU A 718 -21.31 -1.43 32.71
CA LEU A 718 -21.90 -2.56 31.98
C LEU A 718 -22.87 -3.34 32.90
N THR A 719 -22.50 -3.53 34.16
CA THR A 719 -23.38 -4.19 35.14
C THR A 719 -24.69 -3.42 35.30
N ASP A 720 -24.65 -2.10 35.44
CA ASP A 720 -25.82 -1.24 35.50
C ASP A 720 -26.73 -1.41 34.28
N ILE A 721 -26.14 -1.41 33.05
CA ILE A 721 -26.90 -1.63 31.81
C ILE A 721 -27.59 -3.01 31.81
N LEU A 722 -26.84 -4.06 32.16
CA LEU A 722 -27.32 -5.44 32.08
C LEU A 722 -28.36 -5.74 33.17
N THR A 723 -28.29 -5.09 34.33
CA THR A 723 -29.31 -5.26 35.39
C THR A 723 -30.63 -4.60 35.06
N GLU A 724 -30.65 -3.58 34.21
CA GLU A 724 -31.85 -2.93 33.73
C GLU A 724 -32.64 -3.75 32.68
N PHE A 725 -32.02 -4.76 32.07
CA PHE A 725 -32.59 -5.53 30.96
C PHE A 725 -33.59 -6.60 31.42
N SER A 726 -34.68 -6.76 30.67
CA SER A 726 -35.54 -7.94 30.73
C SER A 726 -34.81 -9.18 30.24
N ASP A 727 -35.38 -10.38 30.45
CA ASP A 727 -34.79 -11.65 29.98
C ASP A 727 -34.53 -11.62 28.47
N GLU A 728 -35.45 -11.13 27.67
CA GLU A 728 -35.33 -11.06 26.19
C GLU A 728 -34.26 -10.09 25.75
N GLN A 729 -34.19 -8.91 26.38
CA GLN A 729 -33.18 -7.87 26.10
C GLN A 729 -31.80 -8.38 26.47
N LEU A 730 -31.66 -9.03 27.63
CA LEU A 730 -30.42 -9.58 28.10
C LEU A 730 -29.87 -10.67 27.18
N GLU A 731 -30.74 -11.63 26.81
CA GLU A 731 -30.39 -12.72 25.89
C GLU A 731 -29.99 -12.16 24.50
N HIS A 732 -30.76 -11.22 23.98
CA HIS A 732 -30.46 -10.55 22.70
C HIS A 732 -29.08 -9.82 22.75
N PHE A 733 -28.84 -9.06 23.79
CA PHE A 733 -27.57 -8.33 23.97
C PHE A 733 -26.38 -9.29 24.05
N LEU A 734 -26.50 -10.34 24.89
CA LEU A 734 -25.45 -11.35 25.06
C LEU A 734 -25.17 -12.12 23.76
N ASN A 735 -26.21 -12.39 22.94
CA ASN A 735 -26.05 -13.02 21.64
C ASN A 735 -25.34 -12.12 20.60
N ILE A 736 -25.42 -10.80 20.71
CA ILE A 736 -24.67 -9.88 19.86
C ILE A 736 -23.19 -9.77 20.29
N VAL A 737 -22.96 -9.72 21.60
CA VAL A 737 -21.60 -9.58 22.16
C VAL A 737 -20.83 -10.90 22.06
N TRP A 738 -21.47 -12.01 22.41
CA TRP A 738 -20.94 -13.36 22.35
C TRP A 738 -21.90 -14.29 21.62
N PRO A 739 -21.93 -14.28 20.29
CA PRO A 739 -22.81 -15.15 19.52
C PRO A 739 -22.59 -16.62 19.86
N ASP A 740 -23.68 -17.35 20.00
CA ASP A 740 -23.69 -18.80 20.18
C ASP A 740 -23.84 -19.56 18.86
N THR A 741 -23.72 -18.86 17.74
CA THR A 741 -23.79 -19.44 16.41
C THR A 741 -22.51 -20.16 16.08
N ASN A 742 -22.62 -21.44 15.72
CA ASN A 742 -21.54 -22.16 15.03
C ASN A 742 -21.28 -21.48 13.69
N GLU A 743 -20.37 -20.54 13.64
CA GLU A 743 -19.87 -20.05 12.37
C GLU A 743 -19.09 -21.18 11.69
N GLY A 744 -19.81 -21.92 10.87
CA GLY A 744 -19.27 -22.80 9.86
C GLY A 744 -18.40 -23.94 10.38
N VAL A 745 -19.00 -25.15 10.39
CA VAL A 745 -18.36 -26.42 10.15
C VAL A 745 -17.70 -27.14 11.33
N ILE A 746 -18.46 -28.11 11.80
CA ILE A 746 -18.02 -29.46 12.24
C ILE A 746 -16.56 -29.55 12.74
N PHE A 747 -16.30 -28.96 13.88
CA PHE A 747 -15.37 -29.49 14.84
C PHE A 747 -16.15 -29.87 16.10
N LYS A 748 -15.86 -31.01 16.71
CA LYS A 748 -16.42 -31.45 17.97
C LYS A 748 -16.08 -30.54 19.17
N THR A 749 -15.48 -29.41 18.95
CA THR A 749 -15.28 -28.33 19.91
C THR A 749 -16.14 -27.16 19.46
N ASP A 750 -17.05 -26.78 20.31
CA ASP A 750 -17.97 -25.66 20.19
C ASP A 750 -17.21 -24.35 19.94
N ASN A 751 -17.10 -23.94 18.71
CA ASN A 751 -16.28 -22.79 18.26
C ASN A 751 -17.07 -21.47 18.21
N SER A 752 -18.18 -21.38 18.93
CA SER A 752 -18.91 -20.10 19.06
C SER A 752 -18.01 -19.06 19.75
N THR A 753 -18.21 -17.79 19.44
CA THR A 753 -17.49 -16.68 20.12
C THR A 753 -17.70 -16.73 21.63
N ARG A 754 -18.92 -17.14 22.05
CA ARG A 754 -19.28 -17.37 23.45
C ARG A 754 -18.41 -18.46 24.09
N ASN A 755 -18.29 -19.60 23.45
CA ASN A 755 -17.53 -20.71 24.00
C ASN A 755 -16.02 -20.44 23.99
N ARG A 756 -15.49 -19.74 22.99
CA ARG A 756 -14.09 -19.28 23.01
C ARG A 756 -13.82 -18.37 24.20
N PHE A 757 -14.69 -17.39 24.46
CA PHE A 757 -14.59 -16.53 25.64
C PHE A 757 -14.60 -17.34 26.96
N ILE A 758 -15.57 -18.24 27.11
CA ILE A 758 -15.73 -19.09 28.28
C ILE A 758 -14.53 -20.04 28.46
N ASN A 759 -14.05 -20.65 27.37
CA ASN A 759 -12.90 -21.55 27.42
C ASN A 759 -11.60 -20.83 27.81
N ASN A 760 -11.37 -19.61 27.31
CA ASN A 760 -10.23 -18.79 27.71
C ASN A 760 -10.24 -18.49 29.22
N ILE A 761 -11.42 -18.24 29.80
CA ILE A 761 -11.55 -18.03 31.24
C ILE A 761 -11.26 -19.34 32.01
N ASN A 762 -11.76 -20.47 31.50
CA ASN A 762 -11.53 -21.77 32.12
C ASN A 762 -10.02 -22.13 32.14
N VAL A 763 -9.31 -21.84 31.04
CA VAL A 763 -7.84 -22.01 30.98
C VAL A 763 -7.14 -21.14 32.05
N LYS A 764 -7.49 -19.85 32.12
CA LYS A 764 -6.93 -18.94 33.15
C LYS A 764 -7.21 -19.38 34.57
N LEU A 765 -8.42 -19.96 34.82
CA LEU A 765 -8.76 -20.57 36.13
C LEU A 765 -7.93 -21.80 36.43
N GLN A 766 -7.71 -22.68 35.44
CA GLN A 766 -6.87 -23.88 35.61
C GLN A 766 -5.40 -23.56 35.88
N GLU A 767 -4.89 -22.51 35.24
CA GLU A 767 -3.51 -22.02 35.42
C GLU A 767 -3.34 -21.23 36.74
N LYS A 768 -4.39 -21.03 37.52
CA LYS A 768 -4.48 -20.17 38.70
C LYS A 768 -4.14 -18.69 38.45
N LYS A 769 -4.01 -18.29 37.19
CA LYS A 769 -3.69 -16.90 36.79
C LYS A 769 -4.84 -15.91 37.02
N LEU A 770 -6.09 -16.40 37.05
CA LEU A 770 -7.25 -15.52 37.27
C LEU A 770 -7.22 -14.88 38.67
N TYR A 771 -6.68 -15.56 39.67
CA TYR A 771 -6.57 -15.06 41.05
C TYR A 771 -5.46 -14.04 41.23
N GLU A 772 -4.49 -14.03 40.35
CA GLU A 772 -3.35 -13.10 40.34
C GLU A 772 -3.68 -11.79 39.59
N ILE A 773 -4.81 -11.75 38.87
CA ILE A 773 -5.23 -10.58 38.09
C ILE A 773 -6.03 -9.65 38.97
N ASP A 774 -5.57 -8.42 39.21
CA ASP A 774 -6.25 -7.37 39.99
C ASP A 774 -7.71 -7.06 39.54
N CYS A 775 -8.16 -7.64 38.45
CA CYS A 775 -9.40 -7.32 37.74
C CYS A 775 -10.23 -8.55 37.38
N TRP A 776 -10.04 -9.67 38.08
CA TRP A 776 -10.79 -10.90 37.79
C TRP A 776 -12.33 -10.69 37.75
N TYR A 777 -12.86 -9.77 38.54
CA TYR A 777 -14.31 -9.44 38.55
C TYR A 777 -14.83 -8.93 37.20
N ASN A 778 -14.03 -8.23 36.42
CA ASN A 778 -14.39 -7.77 35.08
C ASN A 778 -14.61 -8.90 34.10
N ILE A 779 -13.98 -10.04 34.38
CA ILE A 779 -14.12 -11.27 33.60
C ILE A 779 -15.30 -12.08 34.15
N MET A 780 -15.49 -12.12 35.48
CA MET A 780 -16.53 -12.92 36.11
C MET A 780 -17.92 -12.30 36.05
N ILE A 781 -18.02 -10.94 36.03
CA ILE A 781 -19.34 -10.29 35.86
C ILE A 781 -20.04 -10.72 34.56
N PRO A 782 -19.43 -10.66 33.37
CA PRO A 782 -20.03 -11.24 32.17
C PRO A 782 -20.42 -12.70 32.30
N ILE A 783 -19.64 -13.51 33.00
CA ILE A 783 -19.96 -14.93 33.24
C ILE A 783 -21.22 -15.07 34.09
N ILE A 784 -21.43 -14.22 35.11
CA ILE A 784 -22.66 -14.22 35.93
C ILE A 784 -23.90 -14.00 35.03
N PHE A 785 -23.85 -13.04 34.10
CA PHE A 785 -24.95 -12.76 33.20
C PHE A 785 -25.12 -13.83 32.11
N LEU A 786 -24.05 -14.50 31.68
CA LEU A 786 -24.09 -15.59 30.71
C LEU A 786 -24.58 -16.91 31.29
N ALA A 787 -24.39 -17.14 32.58
CA ALA A 787 -24.65 -18.45 33.24
C ALA A 787 -26.09 -18.94 33.09
N PRO A 788 -27.15 -18.12 33.16
CA PRO A 788 -28.52 -18.58 32.92
C PRO A 788 -28.79 -19.06 31.49
N PHE A 789 -27.91 -18.73 30.54
CA PHE A 789 -28.06 -18.99 29.10
C PHE A 789 -26.98 -19.95 28.56
N SER A 790 -26.01 -20.39 29.39
CA SER A 790 -24.90 -21.24 28.97
C SER A 790 -24.45 -22.19 30.06
N LEU A 791 -24.64 -23.50 29.84
CA LEU A 791 -24.19 -24.55 30.78
C LEU A 791 -22.68 -24.48 31.07
N ASN A 792 -21.87 -24.07 30.11
CA ASN A 792 -20.40 -23.93 30.30
C ASN A 792 -20.10 -22.73 31.19
N ALA A 793 -20.79 -21.60 31.03
CA ALA A 793 -20.64 -20.45 31.91
C ALA A 793 -21.12 -20.77 33.35
N GLU A 794 -22.22 -21.50 33.50
CA GLU A 794 -22.70 -21.97 34.81
C GLU A 794 -21.66 -22.83 35.52
N LYS A 795 -21.07 -23.80 34.83
CA LYS A 795 -20.04 -24.69 35.43
C LYS A 795 -18.84 -23.86 35.92
N ILE A 796 -18.39 -22.87 35.17
CA ILE A 796 -17.28 -22.01 35.57
C ILE A 796 -17.67 -21.15 36.77
N LEU A 797 -18.86 -20.55 36.75
CA LEU A 797 -19.34 -19.74 37.86
C LEU A 797 -19.43 -20.53 39.15
N ARG A 798 -20.05 -21.72 39.13
CA ARG A 798 -20.15 -22.60 40.31
C ARG A 798 -18.77 -23.05 40.83
N LYS A 799 -17.86 -23.38 39.93
CA LYS A 799 -16.48 -23.72 40.33
C LYS A 799 -15.78 -22.54 40.99
N PHE A 800 -15.82 -21.36 40.38
CA PHE A 800 -15.19 -20.16 40.94
C PHE A 800 -15.84 -19.73 42.25
N LEU A 801 -17.15 -19.85 42.40
CA LEU A 801 -17.88 -19.55 43.62
C LEU A 801 -17.53 -20.49 44.75
N SER A 802 -17.36 -21.80 44.50
CA SER A 802 -16.95 -22.78 45.50
C SER A 802 -15.56 -22.51 46.08
N GLU A 803 -14.68 -21.89 45.32
CA GLU A 803 -13.32 -21.58 45.72
C GLU A 803 -13.18 -20.15 46.32
N ASN A 804 -14.03 -19.22 45.94
CA ASN A 804 -13.96 -17.78 46.22
C ASN A 804 -15.27 -17.13 46.68
N SER A 805 -16.08 -17.83 47.43
CA SER A 805 -17.41 -17.36 47.85
C SER A 805 -17.38 -16.00 48.56
N ALA A 806 -16.43 -15.76 49.42
CA ALA A 806 -16.32 -14.49 50.18
C ALA A 806 -16.16 -13.24 49.28
N ILE A 807 -15.57 -13.43 48.08
CA ILE A 807 -15.32 -12.32 47.16
C ILE A 807 -16.46 -12.19 46.13
N LEU A 808 -16.99 -13.31 45.64
CA LEU A 808 -17.99 -13.30 44.56
C LEU A 808 -19.42 -13.15 45.06
N GLN A 809 -19.75 -13.68 46.25
CA GLN A 809 -21.09 -13.66 46.81
C GLN A 809 -21.66 -12.21 46.95
N PRO A 810 -20.93 -11.22 47.48
CA PRO A 810 -21.45 -9.85 47.57
C PRO A 810 -21.83 -9.26 46.21
N ILE A 811 -21.08 -9.59 45.14
CA ILE A 811 -21.37 -9.14 43.76
C ILE A 811 -22.61 -9.81 43.24
N ILE A 812 -22.73 -11.12 43.43
CA ILE A 812 -23.91 -11.91 43.05
C ILE A 812 -25.15 -11.39 43.75
N ASP A 813 -25.10 -11.12 45.06
CA ASP A 813 -26.21 -10.58 45.83
C ASP A 813 -26.61 -9.16 45.36
N SER A 814 -25.64 -8.34 45.05
CA SER A 814 -25.88 -6.99 44.46
C SER A 814 -26.61 -7.10 43.13
N ILE A 815 -26.16 -7.96 42.22
CA ILE A 815 -26.78 -8.20 40.93
C ILE A 815 -28.19 -8.79 41.11
N LYS A 816 -28.37 -9.74 42.03
CA LYS A 816 -29.69 -10.32 42.32
C LYS A 816 -30.70 -9.28 42.75
N ASN A 817 -30.25 -8.32 43.61
CA ASN A 817 -31.13 -7.28 44.14
C ASN A 817 -31.48 -6.21 43.12
N SER A 818 -30.59 -5.95 42.14
CA SER A 818 -30.75 -4.88 41.14
C SER A 818 -31.31 -5.35 39.80
N THR A 819 -31.21 -6.64 39.46
CA THR A 819 -31.59 -7.11 38.11
C THR A 819 -33.10 -7.16 37.90
N ASN A 820 -33.54 -6.75 36.68
CA ASN A 820 -34.92 -6.91 36.20
C ASN A 820 -35.16 -8.28 35.57
N SER A 821 -34.11 -9.03 35.25
CA SER A 821 -34.21 -10.37 34.65
C SER A 821 -34.73 -11.39 35.68
N VAL A 822 -35.88 -11.94 35.43
CA VAL A 822 -36.50 -12.97 36.26
C VAL A 822 -35.71 -14.28 36.20
N LYS A 823 -35.22 -14.64 35.01
CA LYS A 823 -34.40 -15.82 34.75
C LYS A 823 -33.06 -15.75 35.52
N LEU A 824 -32.41 -14.57 35.49
CA LEU A 824 -31.17 -14.36 36.25
C LEU A 824 -31.39 -14.40 37.75
N LYS A 825 -32.47 -13.77 38.26
CA LYS A 825 -32.85 -13.85 39.68
C LYS A 825 -33.09 -15.26 40.17
N SER A 826 -33.85 -16.03 39.42
CA SER A 826 -34.13 -17.44 39.73
C SER A 826 -32.86 -18.26 39.70
N PHE A 827 -32.04 -18.08 38.70
CA PHE A 827 -30.76 -18.77 38.58
C PHE A 827 -29.82 -18.47 39.79
N ILE A 828 -29.61 -17.20 40.08
CA ILE A 828 -28.79 -16.78 41.25
C ILE A 828 -29.33 -17.36 42.55
N SER A 829 -30.65 -17.46 42.70
CA SER A 829 -31.25 -18.05 43.92
C SER A 829 -31.03 -19.56 44.02
N SER A 830 -30.66 -20.23 42.92
CA SER A 830 -30.31 -21.66 42.88
C SER A 830 -28.82 -21.97 43.00
N LEU A 831 -28.00 -20.94 42.96
CA LEU A 831 -26.55 -21.07 43.17
C LEU A 831 -26.20 -21.41 44.61
#